data_f1dfe52f57d417424dab40c3725eee8f
#
_entry.id   f1dfe52f57d417424dab40c3725eee8f
#
_cell.length_a   1.000
_cell.length_b   1.000
_cell.length_c   1.000
_cell.angle_alpha   90.00
_cell.angle_beta   90.00
_cell.angle_gamma   90.00
#
_symmetry.space_group_name_H-M   'P 1'
#
loop_
_entity.id
_entity.type
_entity.pdbx_description
1 polymer ?
#
loop_
_entity_poly.entity_id
_entity_poly.type
_entity_poly.pdbx_seq_one_letter_code
_entity_poly.pdbx_strand_id
1 'polypeptide(L)'
;MKHTLISRKFTGFGALATAIALLVSLLIPTAHAATYSLPNAPTNVTSYLGARGVVVKWTPGADVEPGVTGYVVSAGAGSCPIYVPASYHSVVTMPVVVGQPGGTPFVQAVNAYGFSKPGLSKQSFTASQLVKVASASNRVLQLLQFSDLHGAIETGGSFGTSLFMSNFAADRKSAAATITLSAGDNIGAAPPISTEFEEMPTIESMNLMKVDASVFGNHEHDRNLAHLQKVIGASDFQWVASNYGDDSLSALKSGVKAAKSYTIIDRGGFKVGIVGANTPETIEQVFPGNLDYTDASGAKKTIQIQAGVTGVNKAIVEAKDAGAEIVVVLIHQGWQENADGIAKGPYNNMAAQIKGASVIYGAHSHQTFSTLIPGGRGKAPVLLGEVRNAGVEYTRSQVCVQNGKVVGVALQHVLKAASSTINTGVVSTVTTPDAEGAALVKKYKDQLSAKLDVKIGQVSGVFPRGGSPAVERSGETPMGNYIADLMRAKYKTDFAIQNGGGIRDTFPAKTYIPANTALVRTGAGPLDVTLGDAFTVFPFGNQLATTVVTGANLWKALENGVGGNYPGDGRFPQISGFKYSFDASKPVGSRIVEVTKLDGTPIAKDSKEYTLTTLDYVIYGGDGYVNVFSPAQAKVKGALLDLFVDALKADMAAGKVTQVPVVDGRIKKVG
;
A
#
# COMPACT_ATOMS: atom_id res chain seq x y z
N MET A 1 -31.22 60.98 30.61
CA MET A 1 -30.46 61.70 31.68
C MET A 1 -29.02 61.28 31.51
N LYS A 2 -28.30 62.10 30.92
CA LYS A 2 -27.09 62.91 31.22
C LYS A 2 -26.31 62.44 32.48
N HIS A 3 -25.07 62.09 32.30
CA HIS A 3 -23.84 62.68 32.91
C HIS A 3 -22.68 61.69 32.67
N THR A 4 -21.57 61.97 32.19
CA THR A 4 -20.59 63.08 32.09
C THR A 4 -19.19 62.43 32.26
N LEU A 5 -18.32 62.70 31.34
CA LEU A 5 -16.90 62.34 31.29
C LEU A 5 -16.14 62.85 32.56
N ILE A 6 -15.14 62.09 33.02
CA ILE A 6 -13.91 62.65 33.59
C ILE A 6 -12.71 61.88 33.06
N SER A 7 -11.89 62.61 32.33
CA SER A 7 -10.54 62.21 31.93
C SER A 7 -9.57 62.39 33.08
N ARG A 8 -8.71 61.43 33.37
CA ARG A 8 -7.46 61.64 34.09
C ARG A 8 -6.32 60.94 33.36
N LYS A 9 -5.39 61.80 32.89
CA LYS A 9 -4.08 61.41 32.41
C LYS A 9 -3.30 60.77 33.56
N PHE A 10 -2.69 59.63 33.31
CA PHE A 10 -1.51 59.15 34.02
C PHE A 10 -0.43 58.81 33.04
N THR A 11 0.56 59.70 32.96
CA THR A 11 1.85 59.48 32.35
C THR A 11 2.74 58.80 33.39
N GLY A 12 3.41 57.70 33.00
CA GLY A 12 4.53 57.14 33.74
C GLY A 12 4.42 55.69 34.15
N PHE A 13 4.40 54.75 33.18
CA PHE A 13 4.74 53.35 33.43
C PHE A 13 5.19 52.66 32.10
N GLY A 14 6.10 53.35 31.41
CA GLY A 14 6.57 52.88 30.10
C GLY A 14 7.93 52.10 30.12
N ALA A 15 8.58 52.00 31.27
CA ALA A 15 9.94 51.45 31.32
C ALA A 15 10.10 50.12 32.06
N LEU A 16 9.05 49.64 32.78
CA LEU A 16 9.14 48.39 33.53
C LEU A 16 8.49 47.21 32.82
N ALA A 17 7.58 47.45 31.85
CA ALA A 17 6.93 46.40 31.08
C ALA A 17 7.84 45.77 29.98
N THR A 18 8.82 46.57 29.48
CA THR A 18 9.77 46.09 28.44
C THR A 18 10.89 45.22 29.00
N ALA A 19 11.25 45.37 30.26
CA ALA A 19 12.28 44.53 30.90
C ALA A 19 11.73 43.16 31.35
N ILE A 20 10.45 43.09 31.69
CA ILE A 20 9.81 41.81 32.08
C ILE A 20 9.46 40.97 30.83
N ALA A 21 9.14 41.59 29.68
CA ALA A 21 8.92 40.89 28.42
C ALA A 21 10.23 40.30 27.83
N LEU A 22 11.39 40.91 28.09
CA LEU A 22 12.69 40.37 27.64
C LEU A 22 13.25 39.28 28.58
N LEU A 23 12.84 39.20 29.85
CA LEU A 23 13.27 38.13 30.76
C LEU A 23 12.37 36.90 30.71
N VAL A 24 11.13 37.01 30.21
CA VAL A 24 10.23 35.85 30.01
C VAL A 24 10.50 35.17 28.67
N SER A 25 11.07 35.89 27.69
CA SER A 25 11.46 35.25 26.41
C SER A 25 12.77 34.44 26.47
N LEU A 26 13.52 34.47 27.59
CA LEU A 26 14.73 33.66 27.80
C LEU A 26 14.52 32.39 28.60
N LEU A 27 13.28 32.07 28.97
CA LEU A 27 12.91 30.87 29.74
C LEU A 27 11.77 30.03 29.10
N ILE A 28 11.44 30.29 27.83
CA ILE A 28 10.68 29.32 27.08
C ILE A 28 11.73 28.28 26.61
N PRO A 29 11.74 27.07 27.16
CA PRO A 29 12.51 26.01 26.53
C PRO A 29 12.03 25.96 25.09
N THR A 30 12.92 26.11 24.12
CA THR A 30 12.66 25.76 22.75
C THR A 30 12.17 24.32 22.80
N ALA A 31 10.86 24.12 22.68
CA ALA A 31 10.32 22.81 22.45
C ALA A 31 11.00 22.34 21.16
N HIS A 32 12.02 21.52 21.31
CA HIS A 32 12.52 20.75 20.20
C HIS A 32 11.29 19.97 19.72
N ALA A 33 10.86 20.21 18.49
CA ALA A 33 9.84 19.38 17.88
C ALA A 33 10.32 17.94 18.06
N ALA A 34 9.60 17.17 18.86
CA ALA A 34 9.96 15.79 19.13
C ALA A 34 10.01 15.07 17.78
N THR A 35 11.18 14.60 17.40
CA THR A 35 11.34 13.77 16.20
C THR A 35 10.85 12.39 16.56
N TYR A 36 9.63 12.11 16.19
CA TYR A 36 9.04 10.78 16.36
C TYR A 36 9.73 9.78 15.45
N SER A 37 10.09 8.61 15.96
CA SER A 37 10.83 7.59 15.22
C SER A 37 10.51 6.17 15.64
N LEU A 38 10.90 5.20 14.79
CA LEU A 38 10.93 3.79 15.16
C LEU A 38 11.86 3.58 16.36
N PRO A 39 11.59 2.58 17.23
CA PRO A 39 12.45 2.27 18.35
C PRO A 39 13.86 1.88 17.89
N ASN A 40 14.86 2.21 18.69
CA ASN A 40 16.20 1.67 18.50
C ASN A 40 16.25 0.18 18.83
N ALA A 41 17.06 -0.56 18.07
CA ALA A 41 17.23 -2.00 18.27
C ALA A 41 17.83 -2.29 19.66
N PRO A 42 17.30 -3.30 20.39
CA PRO A 42 17.95 -3.82 21.58
C PRO A 42 19.36 -4.31 21.29
N THR A 43 20.26 -4.12 22.23
CA THR A 43 21.68 -4.50 22.12
C THR A 43 22.05 -5.57 23.14
N ASN A 44 23.27 -6.10 23.04
CA ASN A 44 23.81 -7.12 23.96
C ASN A 44 22.86 -8.30 24.18
N VAL A 45 22.16 -8.73 23.12
CA VAL A 45 21.25 -9.87 23.22
C VAL A 45 22.05 -11.14 23.45
N THR A 46 21.76 -11.82 24.56
CA THR A 46 22.36 -13.10 24.95
C THR A 46 21.26 -14.10 25.26
N SER A 47 21.56 -15.39 25.12
CA SER A 47 20.59 -16.44 25.38
C SER A 47 21.23 -17.72 25.87
N TYR A 48 20.48 -18.53 26.65
CA TYR A 48 20.89 -19.85 27.11
C TYR A 48 19.66 -20.72 27.38
N LEU A 49 19.88 -22.05 27.44
CA LEU A 49 18.82 -22.98 27.82
C LEU A 49 18.57 -22.91 29.32
N GLY A 50 17.36 -22.58 29.72
CA GLY A 50 16.87 -22.66 31.10
C GLY A 50 16.07 -23.95 31.34
N ALA A 51 15.58 -24.14 32.55
CA ALA A 51 14.85 -25.35 32.95
C ALA A 51 13.49 -25.52 32.22
N ARG A 52 12.89 -24.43 31.76
CA ARG A 52 11.53 -24.41 31.16
C ARG A 52 11.46 -23.72 29.80
N GLY A 53 12.59 -23.50 29.14
CA GLY A 53 12.64 -22.79 27.85
C GLY A 53 14.00 -22.11 27.64
N VAL A 54 14.05 -21.25 26.63
CA VAL A 54 15.22 -20.41 26.33
C VAL A 54 15.10 -19.11 27.13
N VAL A 55 16.14 -18.80 27.91
CA VAL A 55 16.21 -17.48 28.58
C VAL A 55 16.93 -16.53 27.66
N VAL A 56 16.33 -15.34 27.46
CA VAL A 56 16.90 -14.27 26.63
C VAL A 56 17.11 -13.03 27.50
N LYS A 57 18.26 -12.39 27.33
CA LYS A 57 18.63 -11.14 28.00
C LYS A 57 19.04 -10.11 26.96
N TRP A 58 18.74 -8.86 27.21
CA TRP A 58 19.11 -7.74 26.33
C TRP A 58 19.34 -6.46 27.10
N THR A 59 19.93 -5.49 26.44
CA THR A 59 20.00 -4.10 26.86
C THR A 59 19.03 -3.30 25.97
N PRO A 60 18.14 -2.47 26.52
CA PRO A 60 17.33 -1.54 25.73
C PRO A 60 18.18 -0.73 24.76
N GLY A 61 17.64 -0.39 23.59
CA GLY A 61 18.19 0.65 22.72
C GLY A 61 18.06 2.04 23.36
N ALA A 62 18.70 3.02 22.76
CA ALA A 62 18.53 4.42 23.20
C ALA A 62 17.06 4.85 23.12
N ASP A 63 16.63 5.71 24.04
CA ASP A 63 15.28 6.22 24.08
C ASP A 63 14.93 7.01 22.81
N VAL A 64 13.68 6.92 22.41
CA VAL A 64 13.07 7.63 21.26
C VAL A 64 11.69 8.13 21.66
N GLU A 65 11.16 9.08 20.90
CA GLU A 65 9.76 9.48 21.00
C GLU A 65 8.94 8.88 19.82
N PRO A 66 7.75 8.31 20.05
CA PRO A 66 7.23 7.94 21.37
C PRO A 66 8.05 6.81 21.99
N GLY A 67 8.08 6.77 23.32
CA GLY A 67 8.83 5.76 24.06
C GLY A 67 8.43 4.32 23.70
N VAL A 68 9.32 3.39 23.98
CA VAL A 68 9.10 1.95 23.78
C VAL A 68 7.94 1.49 24.67
N THR A 69 6.93 0.85 24.06
CA THR A 69 5.79 0.28 24.80
C THR A 69 6.06 -1.12 25.31
N GLY A 70 6.97 -1.85 24.65
CA GLY A 70 7.37 -3.20 25.03
C GLY A 70 8.37 -3.83 24.08
N TYR A 71 8.62 -5.11 24.28
CA TYR A 71 9.52 -5.91 23.46
C TYR A 71 8.84 -7.20 23.00
N VAL A 72 9.05 -7.56 21.74
CA VAL A 72 8.77 -8.90 21.23
C VAL A 72 10.06 -9.70 21.31
N VAL A 73 10.00 -10.81 22.01
CA VAL A 73 11.15 -11.71 22.23
C VAL A 73 10.83 -13.06 21.65
N SER A 74 11.73 -13.62 20.84
CA SER A 74 11.62 -14.94 20.24
C SER A 74 12.95 -15.67 20.32
N ALA A 75 12.92 -16.98 20.52
CA ALA A 75 14.08 -17.84 20.37
C ALA A 75 14.16 -18.49 18.97
N GLY A 76 13.63 -17.82 17.96
CA GLY A 76 13.53 -18.29 16.57
C GLY A 76 12.34 -19.22 16.35
N ALA A 77 12.35 -19.97 15.26
CA ALA A 77 11.23 -20.83 14.85
C ALA A 77 10.87 -21.91 15.89
N GLY A 78 11.83 -22.29 16.73
CA GLY A 78 11.64 -23.31 17.78
C GLY A 78 10.92 -22.83 19.04
N SER A 79 10.50 -21.58 19.12
CA SER A 79 9.87 -21.04 20.32
C SER A 79 8.65 -20.18 20.04
N CYS A 80 7.81 -20.03 21.07
CA CYS A 80 6.75 -19.04 21.06
C CYS A 80 7.32 -17.63 21.23
N PRO A 81 7.07 -16.67 20.34
CA PRO A 81 7.36 -15.28 20.62
C PRO A 81 6.45 -14.80 21.76
N ILE A 82 6.97 -13.95 22.63
CA ILE A 82 6.18 -13.29 23.66
C ILE A 82 6.38 -11.79 23.63
N TYR A 83 5.31 -11.07 23.98
CA TYR A 83 5.39 -9.63 24.22
C TYR A 83 5.56 -9.39 25.71
N VAL A 84 6.51 -8.53 26.05
CA VAL A 84 6.72 -8.05 27.41
C VAL A 84 6.69 -6.53 27.46
N PRO A 85 6.11 -5.91 28.51
CA PRO A 85 6.10 -4.46 28.68
C PRO A 85 7.51 -3.86 28.72
N ALA A 86 7.63 -2.58 28.42
CA ALA A 86 8.91 -1.85 28.40
C ALA A 86 9.68 -1.90 29.74
N SER A 87 8.99 -2.15 30.85
CA SER A 87 9.62 -2.34 32.17
C SER A 87 10.47 -3.60 32.30
N TYR A 88 10.34 -4.55 31.36
CA TYR A 88 11.19 -5.75 31.31
C TYR A 88 12.44 -5.45 30.47
N HIS A 89 13.58 -5.38 31.11
CA HIS A 89 14.81 -4.93 30.45
C HIS A 89 15.76 -6.03 30.03
N SER A 90 15.69 -7.22 30.62
CA SER A 90 16.87 -8.09 30.49
C SER A 90 16.66 -9.58 30.57
N VAL A 91 15.56 -10.10 31.07
CA VAL A 91 15.43 -11.57 31.28
C VAL A 91 14.00 -12.03 31.00
N VAL A 92 13.85 -12.88 30.01
CA VAL A 92 12.58 -13.52 29.67
C VAL A 92 12.85 -15.00 29.36
N THR A 93 12.01 -15.89 29.88
CA THR A 93 12.03 -17.31 29.53
C THR A 93 11.02 -17.56 28.41
N MET A 94 11.53 -18.02 27.27
CA MET A 94 10.72 -18.27 26.07
C MET A 94 10.19 -19.71 26.10
N PRO A 95 8.87 -19.92 25.96
CA PRO A 95 8.31 -21.24 25.78
C PRO A 95 8.84 -21.88 24.49
N VAL A 96 9.26 -23.14 24.52
CA VAL A 96 9.77 -23.88 23.36
C VAL A 96 8.69 -24.84 22.84
N VAL A 97 8.62 -24.97 21.52
CA VAL A 97 7.62 -25.78 20.81
C VAL A 97 8.24 -27.12 20.38
N VAL A 98 7.53 -28.21 20.62
CA VAL A 98 7.97 -29.55 20.21
C VAL A 98 8.04 -29.68 18.70
N GLY A 99 9.10 -30.32 18.19
CA GLY A 99 9.22 -30.64 16.76
C GLY A 99 9.54 -29.48 15.83
N GLN A 100 9.76 -28.28 16.36
CA GLN A 100 10.18 -27.14 15.57
C GLN A 100 11.69 -27.12 15.34
N PRO A 101 12.18 -26.58 14.21
CA PRO A 101 13.60 -26.40 13.98
C PRO A 101 14.21 -25.44 15.00
N GLY A 102 15.53 -25.50 15.14
CA GLY A 102 16.27 -24.51 15.92
C GLY A 102 16.24 -23.12 15.28
N GLY A 103 16.85 -22.16 15.98
CA GLY A 103 16.94 -20.79 15.46
C GLY A 103 17.79 -19.88 16.32
N THR A 104 17.96 -18.65 15.86
CA THR A 104 18.65 -17.58 16.57
C THR A 104 17.65 -16.74 17.33
N PRO A 105 17.78 -16.59 18.66
CA PRO A 105 16.95 -15.71 19.46
C PRO A 105 17.11 -14.26 19.05
N PHE A 106 16.00 -13.52 19.08
CA PHE A 106 15.98 -12.09 18.79
C PHE A 106 15.06 -11.32 19.73
N VAL A 107 15.29 -10.02 19.82
CA VAL A 107 14.47 -9.07 20.55
C VAL A 107 14.21 -7.86 19.66
N GLN A 108 12.96 -7.45 19.53
CA GLN A 108 12.55 -6.22 18.85
C GLN A 108 11.84 -5.32 19.84
N ALA A 109 12.25 -4.06 19.92
CA ALA A 109 11.49 -3.03 20.62
C ALA A 109 10.28 -2.61 19.78
N VAL A 110 9.21 -2.19 20.44
CA VAL A 110 7.93 -1.80 19.80
C VAL A 110 7.47 -0.48 20.38
N ASN A 111 7.02 0.43 19.51
CA ASN A 111 6.26 1.62 19.86
C ASN A 111 5.09 1.81 18.88
N ALA A 112 4.37 2.94 18.95
CA ALA A 112 3.24 3.22 18.06
C ALA A 112 3.65 3.35 16.58
N TYR A 113 4.93 3.64 16.30
CA TYR A 113 5.45 3.74 14.93
C TYR A 113 5.83 2.38 14.33
N GLY A 114 6.11 1.38 15.14
CA GLY A 114 6.44 0.06 14.65
C GLY A 114 7.48 -0.69 15.48
N PHE A 115 8.07 -1.69 14.82
CA PHE A 115 9.13 -2.52 15.39
C PHE A 115 10.51 -1.94 15.06
N SER A 116 11.44 -2.10 15.99
CA SER A 116 12.87 -1.91 15.74
C SER A 116 13.43 -2.98 14.80
N LYS A 117 14.65 -2.77 14.30
CA LYS A 117 15.47 -3.90 13.83
C LYS A 117 15.62 -4.93 14.95
N PRO A 118 15.69 -6.24 14.63
CA PRO A 118 15.92 -7.25 15.64
C PRO A 118 17.34 -7.14 16.20
N GLY A 119 17.46 -7.08 17.51
CA GLY A 119 18.71 -7.41 18.20
C GLY A 119 18.87 -8.92 18.22
N LEU A 120 19.92 -9.44 17.62
CA LEU A 120 20.15 -10.89 17.51
C LEU A 120 21.08 -11.40 18.60
N SER A 121 20.80 -12.59 19.16
CA SER A 121 21.75 -13.31 20.00
C SER A 121 22.91 -13.84 19.15
N LYS A 122 24.11 -13.90 19.77
CA LYS A 122 25.26 -14.58 19.17
C LYS A 122 25.12 -16.11 19.20
N GLN A 123 24.20 -16.64 20.00
CA GLN A 123 23.95 -18.05 20.15
C GLN A 123 22.68 -18.45 19.41
N SER A 124 22.78 -19.54 18.64
CA SER A 124 21.63 -20.22 18.03
C SER A 124 21.42 -21.56 18.71
N PHE A 125 20.22 -22.11 18.64
CA PHE A 125 19.86 -23.40 19.18
C PHE A 125 19.43 -24.35 18.08
N THR A 126 19.84 -25.61 18.17
CA THR A 126 19.38 -26.69 17.31
C THR A 126 18.06 -27.28 17.83
N ALA A 127 17.31 -27.96 16.95
CA ALA A 127 16.09 -28.65 17.35
C ALA A 127 16.32 -29.64 18.48
N SER A 128 17.45 -30.39 18.46
CA SER A 128 17.81 -31.37 19.48
C SER A 128 18.13 -30.73 20.86
N GLN A 129 18.62 -29.51 20.88
CA GLN A 129 18.79 -28.74 22.10
C GLN A 129 17.45 -28.26 22.67
N LEU A 130 16.57 -27.78 21.80
CA LEU A 130 15.27 -27.23 22.19
C LEU A 130 14.29 -28.30 22.70
N VAL A 131 14.34 -29.51 22.17
CA VAL A 131 13.44 -30.61 22.59
C VAL A 131 13.53 -30.91 24.10
N LYS A 132 14.68 -30.66 24.73
CA LYS A 132 14.89 -30.89 26.17
C LYS A 132 14.05 -29.98 27.07
N VAL A 133 13.59 -28.85 26.55
CA VAL A 133 12.82 -27.82 27.28
C VAL A 133 11.49 -27.52 26.62
N ALA A 134 11.12 -28.30 25.59
CA ALA A 134 9.89 -28.11 24.82
C ALA A 134 8.66 -28.61 25.58
N SER A 135 7.51 -28.03 25.29
CA SER A 135 6.21 -28.45 25.82
C SER A 135 5.23 -28.75 24.69
N ALA A 136 4.51 -29.87 24.78
CA ALA A 136 3.50 -30.29 23.83
C ALA A 136 2.27 -29.32 23.81
N SER A 137 2.08 -28.53 24.87
CA SER A 137 1.02 -27.51 24.89
C SER A 137 1.34 -26.26 24.06
N ASN A 138 2.58 -26.10 23.64
CA ASN A 138 3.03 -24.96 22.85
C ASN A 138 3.01 -25.32 21.36
N ARG A 139 2.31 -24.54 20.56
CA ARG A 139 2.23 -24.70 19.11
C ARG A 139 2.47 -23.36 18.42
N VAL A 140 3.15 -23.34 17.28
CA VAL A 140 3.39 -22.14 16.48
C VAL A 140 2.84 -22.31 15.09
N LEU A 141 2.00 -21.37 14.67
CA LEU A 141 1.56 -21.17 13.29
C LEU A 141 2.40 -20.08 12.65
N GLN A 142 2.92 -20.33 11.46
CA GLN A 142 3.55 -19.33 10.61
C GLN A 142 2.55 -18.79 9.61
N LEU A 143 2.53 -17.47 9.40
CA LEU A 143 1.78 -16.79 8.37
C LEU A 143 2.76 -16.10 7.42
N LEU A 144 2.61 -16.32 6.12
CA LEU A 144 3.27 -15.58 5.06
C LEU A 144 2.24 -14.66 4.43
N GLN A 145 2.53 -13.36 4.33
CA GLN A 145 1.57 -12.41 3.76
C GLN A 145 2.28 -11.46 2.81
N PHE A 146 1.64 -11.21 1.68
CA PHE A 146 1.94 -10.17 0.70
C PHE A 146 0.66 -9.43 0.31
N SER A 147 0.78 -8.33 -0.42
CA SER A 147 -0.34 -7.59 -0.99
C SER A 147 0.11 -6.75 -2.18
N ASP A 148 -0.85 -6.11 -2.84
CA ASP A 148 -0.60 -5.10 -3.87
C ASP A 148 0.41 -5.63 -4.91
N LEU A 149 0.24 -6.89 -5.33
CA LEU A 149 1.15 -7.55 -6.27
C LEU A 149 1.08 -6.88 -7.64
N HIS A 150 -0.14 -6.43 -8.05
CA HIS A 150 -0.37 -5.76 -9.33
C HIS A 150 0.32 -6.48 -10.49
N GLY A 151 0.17 -7.80 -10.57
CA GLY A 151 0.75 -8.58 -11.67
C GLY A 151 2.26 -8.59 -11.77
N ALA A 152 3.01 -8.16 -10.76
CA ALA A 152 4.47 -8.13 -10.74
C ALA A 152 5.05 -9.55 -10.57
N ILE A 153 4.82 -10.41 -11.56
CA ILE A 153 5.21 -11.82 -11.55
C ILE A 153 6.64 -12.07 -12.04
N GLU A 154 7.28 -11.07 -12.68
CA GLU A 154 8.67 -11.14 -13.13
C GLU A 154 9.65 -10.82 -12.00
N THR A 155 10.79 -11.52 -12.00
CA THR A 155 11.91 -11.18 -11.12
C THR A 155 12.68 -9.99 -11.70
N GLY A 156 13.00 -9.05 -10.87
CA GLY A 156 13.73 -7.84 -11.22
C GLY A 156 14.01 -7.09 -9.93
N GLY A 157 13.34 -5.96 -9.74
CA GLY A 157 13.28 -5.27 -8.45
C GLY A 157 12.46 -5.99 -7.38
N SER A 158 11.66 -7.01 -7.77
CA SER A 158 10.74 -7.78 -6.93
C SER A 158 11.15 -9.24 -6.79
N PHE A 159 10.46 -9.99 -5.92
CA PHE A 159 10.60 -11.45 -5.84
C PHE A 159 10.10 -12.14 -7.13
N GLY A 160 9.03 -11.61 -7.74
CA GLY A 160 8.35 -12.32 -8.82
C GLY A 160 7.89 -13.72 -8.40
N THR A 161 7.24 -14.45 -9.30
CA THR A 161 6.72 -15.79 -8.99
C THR A 161 7.80 -16.74 -8.50
N SER A 162 8.91 -16.84 -9.23
CA SER A 162 9.93 -17.86 -8.99
C SER A 162 10.68 -17.69 -7.66
N LEU A 163 10.98 -16.46 -7.25
CA LEU A 163 11.63 -16.21 -5.97
C LEU A 163 10.66 -16.24 -4.80
N PHE A 164 9.39 -15.83 -4.99
CA PHE A 164 8.36 -16.08 -3.97
C PHE A 164 8.22 -17.57 -3.69
N MET A 165 8.12 -18.42 -4.71
CA MET A 165 8.02 -19.86 -4.55
C MET A 165 9.19 -20.44 -3.76
N SER A 166 10.43 -20.06 -4.11
CA SER A 166 11.64 -20.52 -3.42
C SER A 166 11.68 -20.07 -1.96
N ASN A 167 11.36 -18.79 -1.70
CA ASN A 167 11.35 -18.23 -0.36
C ASN A 167 10.25 -18.86 0.49
N PHE A 168 9.02 -18.95 -0.03
CA PHE A 168 7.92 -19.59 0.68
C PHE A 168 8.15 -21.09 0.92
N ALA A 169 8.84 -21.78 0.01
CA ALA A 169 9.23 -23.18 0.24
C ALA A 169 10.27 -23.30 1.37
N ALA A 170 11.24 -22.39 1.45
CA ALA A 170 12.21 -22.34 2.54
C ALA A 170 11.52 -22.02 3.88
N ASP A 171 10.63 -21.04 3.89
CA ASP A 171 9.87 -20.66 5.08
C ASP A 171 8.95 -21.79 5.56
N ARG A 172 8.25 -22.49 4.65
CA ARG A 172 7.43 -23.67 5.01
C ARG A 172 8.25 -24.80 5.62
N LYS A 173 9.52 -24.98 5.22
CA LYS A 173 10.42 -25.96 5.84
C LYS A 173 10.85 -25.55 7.26
N SER A 174 10.78 -24.27 7.58
CA SER A 174 11.17 -23.73 8.88
C SER A 174 10.05 -23.77 9.94
N ALA A 175 8.84 -24.22 9.60
CA ALA A 175 7.70 -24.26 10.50
C ALA A 175 6.83 -25.50 10.25
N ALA A 176 6.20 -26.04 11.32
CA ALA A 176 5.32 -27.22 11.22
C ALA A 176 3.99 -26.91 10.52
N ALA A 177 3.51 -25.66 10.61
CA ALA A 177 2.28 -25.20 9.98
C ALA A 177 2.49 -23.80 9.39
N THR A 178 2.12 -23.64 8.13
CA THR A 178 2.22 -22.35 7.42
C THR A 178 0.96 -22.10 6.61
N ILE A 179 0.44 -20.88 6.66
CA ILE A 179 -0.64 -20.37 5.82
C ILE A 179 -0.11 -19.17 5.04
N THR A 180 -0.42 -19.10 3.74
CA THR A 180 -0.01 -18.01 2.84
C THR A 180 -1.21 -17.18 2.44
N LEU A 181 -1.14 -15.87 2.62
CA LEU A 181 -2.26 -14.93 2.52
C LEU A 181 -1.91 -13.75 1.62
N SER A 182 -2.91 -13.20 0.94
CA SER A 182 -2.79 -11.91 0.27
C SER A 182 -3.85 -10.92 0.77
N ALA A 183 -3.44 -9.66 0.98
CA ALA A 183 -4.35 -8.61 1.41
C ALA A 183 -4.91 -7.76 0.24
N GLY A 184 -5.03 -8.36 -0.97
CA GLY A 184 -5.70 -7.77 -2.13
C GLY A 184 -4.79 -7.01 -3.09
N ASP A 185 -5.39 -6.44 -4.14
CA ASP A 185 -4.71 -5.80 -5.27
C ASP A 185 -3.63 -6.72 -5.90
N ASN A 186 -3.99 -7.97 -6.11
CA ASN A 186 -3.10 -8.93 -6.76
C ASN A 186 -3.00 -8.68 -8.26
N ILE A 187 -4.13 -8.27 -8.86
CA ILE A 187 -4.36 -7.98 -10.27
C ILE A 187 -4.75 -6.52 -10.45
N GLY A 188 -4.93 -6.11 -11.69
CA GLY A 188 -5.26 -4.73 -12.06
C GLY A 188 -4.07 -3.78 -11.94
N ALA A 189 -4.09 -2.70 -12.71
CA ALA A 189 -2.96 -1.78 -12.85
C ALA A 189 -1.61 -2.50 -13.06
N ALA A 190 -1.65 -3.64 -13.75
CA ALA A 190 -0.58 -4.61 -13.82
C ALA A 190 0.27 -4.46 -15.10
N PRO A 191 1.53 -4.95 -15.12
CA PRO A 191 2.34 -5.01 -16.33
C PRO A 191 1.70 -5.86 -17.43
N PRO A 192 2.10 -5.66 -18.69
CA PRO A 192 1.54 -6.37 -19.85
C PRO A 192 1.57 -7.89 -19.76
N ILE A 193 2.57 -8.46 -19.05
CA ILE A 193 2.64 -9.90 -18.83
C ILE A 193 1.43 -10.45 -18.05
N SER A 194 0.68 -9.59 -17.38
CA SER A 194 -0.57 -9.95 -16.70
C SER A 194 -1.78 -9.43 -17.48
N THR A 195 -1.84 -8.12 -17.77
CA THR A 195 -3.02 -7.47 -18.36
C THR A 195 -3.38 -7.98 -19.75
N GLU A 196 -2.40 -8.29 -20.61
CA GLU A 196 -2.64 -8.80 -21.97
C GLU A 196 -3.22 -10.21 -22.00
N PHE A 197 -3.16 -10.93 -20.87
CA PHE A 197 -3.75 -12.25 -20.68
C PHE A 197 -4.90 -12.24 -19.65
N GLU A 198 -5.59 -11.12 -19.53
CA GLU A 198 -6.75 -10.97 -18.63
C GLU A 198 -6.41 -11.35 -17.18
N GLU A 199 -5.22 -10.99 -16.71
CA GLU A 199 -4.70 -11.23 -15.37
C GLU A 199 -4.48 -12.72 -14.99
N MET A 200 -4.73 -13.66 -15.92
CA MET A 200 -4.58 -15.10 -15.65
C MET A 200 -3.16 -15.49 -15.23
N PRO A 201 -2.06 -14.93 -15.81
CA PRO A 201 -0.70 -15.27 -15.37
C PRO A 201 -0.45 -14.99 -13.89
N THR A 202 -1.05 -13.94 -13.34
CA THR A 202 -0.95 -13.61 -11.92
C THR A 202 -1.69 -14.62 -11.05
N ILE A 203 -2.90 -15.02 -11.46
CA ILE A 203 -3.66 -16.04 -10.74
C ILE A 203 -2.96 -17.42 -10.78
N GLU A 204 -2.42 -17.83 -11.94
CA GLU A 204 -1.60 -19.04 -12.06
C GLU A 204 -0.36 -18.95 -11.14
N SER A 205 0.29 -17.78 -11.06
CA SER A 205 1.42 -17.54 -10.15
C SER A 205 1.02 -17.70 -8.69
N MET A 206 -0.10 -17.13 -8.27
CA MET A 206 -0.61 -17.25 -6.90
C MET A 206 -0.96 -18.70 -6.53
N ASN A 207 -1.53 -19.46 -7.50
CA ASN A 207 -1.78 -20.90 -7.33
C ASN A 207 -0.46 -21.66 -7.11
N LEU A 208 0.57 -21.42 -7.93
CA LEU A 208 1.91 -22.01 -7.74
C LEU A 208 2.56 -21.60 -6.41
N MET A 209 2.41 -20.35 -5.98
CA MET A 209 2.86 -19.88 -4.68
C MET A 209 2.11 -20.53 -3.51
N LYS A 210 1.03 -21.29 -3.80
CA LYS A 210 0.16 -21.94 -2.82
C LYS A 210 -0.42 -20.93 -1.83
N VAL A 211 -1.04 -19.89 -2.36
CA VAL A 211 -1.85 -18.97 -1.57
C VAL A 211 -3.06 -19.74 -1.03
N ASP A 212 -3.40 -19.52 0.23
CA ASP A 212 -4.53 -20.20 0.89
C ASP A 212 -5.80 -19.34 0.86
N ALA A 213 -5.66 -18.02 1.04
CA ALA A 213 -6.76 -17.08 0.96
C ALA A 213 -6.31 -15.67 0.55
N SER A 214 -7.21 -14.92 -0.08
CA SER A 214 -7.04 -13.52 -0.44
C SER A 214 -8.30 -12.72 -0.17
N VAL A 215 -8.16 -11.44 0.17
CA VAL A 215 -9.25 -10.47 0.12
C VAL A 215 -9.24 -9.77 -1.23
N PHE A 216 -10.36 -9.18 -1.66
CA PHE A 216 -10.39 -8.27 -2.79
C PHE A 216 -9.86 -6.90 -2.38
N GLY A 217 -9.06 -6.28 -3.25
CA GLY A 217 -8.79 -4.85 -3.22
C GLY A 217 -9.66 -4.12 -4.24
N ASN A 218 -9.38 -2.83 -4.47
CA ASN A 218 -10.11 -2.06 -5.48
C ASN A 218 -9.74 -2.51 -6.91
N HIS A 219 -8.51 -2.89 -7.16
CA HIS A 219 -8.04 -3.26 -8.49
C HIS A 219 -8.50 -4.65 -8.96
N GLU A 220 -9.01 -5.53 -8.10
CA GLU A 220 -9.75 -6.70 -8.55
C GLU A 220 -11.02 -6.32 -9.32
N HIS A 221 -11.51 -5.09 -9.16
CA HIS A 221 -12.69 -4.54 -9.84
C HIS A 221 -12.35 -3.62 -11.04
N ASP A 222 -11.11 -3.58 -11.52
CA ASP A 222 -10.71 -2.78 -12.69
C ASP A 222 -11.41 -3.21 -13.98
N ARG A 223 -11.98 -4.41 -14.00
CA ARG A 223 -12.80 -4.95 -15.08
C ARG A 223 -14.19 -5.33 -14.56
N ASN A 224 -15.09 -5.68 -15.46
CA ASN A 224 -16.47 -6.02 -15.10
C ASN A 224 -16.59 -7.31 -14.25
N LEU A 225 -17.77 -7.53 -13.66
CA LEU A 225 -18.03 -8.68 -12.81
C LEU A 225 -17.77 -10.03 -13.51
N ALA A 226 -18.05 -10.15 -14.81
CA ALA A 226 -17.82 -11.41 -15.54
C ALA A 226 -16.33 -11.77 -15.56
N HIS A 227 -15.44 -10.79 -15.69
CA HIS A 227 -14.01 -10.99 -15.57
C HIS A 227 -13.63 -11.42 -14.15
N LEU A 228 -14.14 -10.73 -13.11
CA LEU A 228 -13.87 -11.11 -11.73
C LEU A 228 -14.36 -12.52 -11.38
N GLN A 229 -15.51 -12.93 -11.92
CA GLN A 229 -16.00 -14.31 -11.81
C GLN A 229 -15.04 -15.31 -12.47
N LYS A 230 -14.45 -14.97 -13.63
CA LYS A 230 -13.40 -15.78 -14.27
C LYS A 230 -12.16 -15.91 -13.38
N VAL A 231 -11.71 -14.81 -12.76
CA VAL A 231 -10.61 -14.79 -11.79
C VAL A 231 -10.91 -15.70 -10.60
N ILE A 232 -12.10 -15.60 -9.99
CA ILE A 232 -12.53 -16.46 -8.89
C ILE A 232 -12.52 -17.94 -9.32
N GLY A 233 -12.99 -18.23 -10.52
CA GLY A 233 -13.00 -19.59 -11.09
C GLY A 233 -11.61 -20.19 -11.28
N ALA A 234 -10.64 -19.37 -11.66
CA ALA A 234 -9.24 -19.78 -11.89
C ALA A 234 -8.41 -19.89 -10.59
N SER A 235 -8.86 -19.28 -9.49
CA SER A 235 -8.13 -19.28 -8.22
C SER A 235 -8.26 -20.62 -7.48
N ASP A 236 -7.14 -21.17 -6.98
CA ASP A 236 -7.13 -22.36 -6.12
C ASP A 236 -7.19 -22.00 -4.63
N PHE A 237 -7.31 -20.73 -4.32
CA PHE A 237 -7.43 -20.17 -2.97
C PHE A 237 -8.82 -19.57 -2.73
N GLN A 238 -9.15 -19.37 -1.44
CA GLN A 238 -10.43 -18.80 -1.06
C GLN A 238 -10.39 -17.26 -1.08
N TRP A 239 -11.32 -16.64 -1.80
CA TRP A 239 -11.60 -15.21 -1.70
C TRP A 239 -12.49 -14.92 -0.48
N VAL A 240 -12.13 -13.90 0.31
CA VAL A 240 -12.87 -13.47 1.51
C VAL A 240 -13.28 -12.00 1.42
N ALA A 241 -14.52 -11.67 1.81
CA ALA A 241 -15.10 -10.34 1.69
C ALA A 241 -16.28 -10.18 2.67
N SER A 242 -16.05 -9.65 3.88
CA SER A 242 -17.07 -9.55 4.93
C SER A 242 -17.87 -8.25 4.90
N ASN A 243 -17.45 -7.26 4.10
CA ASN A 243 -18.10 -5.95 4.01
C ASN A 243 -18.81 -5.70 2.67
N TYR A 244 -18.99 -6.73 1.86
CA TYR A 244 -19.87 -6.66 0.71
C TYR A 244 -21.32 -6.89 1.13
N GLY A 245 -22.27 -6.19 0.51
CA GLY A 245 -23.69 -6.47 0.70
C GLY A 245 -24.03 -7.92 0.29
N ASP A 246 -25.04 -8.52 0.90
CA ASP A 246 -25.36 -9.95 0.70
C ASP A 246 -25.58 -10.33 -0.78
N ASP A 247 -26.29 -9.50 -1.54
CA ASP A 247 -26.48 -9.68 -2.97
C ASP A 247 -25.16 -9.59 -3.75
N SER A 248 -24.31 -8.63 -3.39
CA SER A 248 -23.00 -8.42 -3.99
C SER A 248 -22.08 -9.59 -3.74
N LEU A 249 -22.01 -10.07 -2.50
CA LEU A 249 -21.23 -11.25 -2.13
C LEU A 249 -21.72 -12.50 -2.90
N SER A 250 -23.04 -12.65 -3.03
CA SER A 250 -23.65 -13.76 -3.77
C SER A 250 -23.35 -13.74 -5.27
N ALA A 251 -23.07 -12.57 -5.84
CA ALA A 251 -22.67 -12.40 -7.24
C ALA A 251 -21.20 -12.78 -7.48
N LEU A 252 -20.35 -12.76 -6.45
CA LEU A 252 -18.91 -13.07 -6.54
C LEU A 252 -18.65 -14.57 -6.50
N LYS A 253 -19.04 -15.26 -7.57
CA LYS A 253 -18.91 -16.73 -7.70
C LYS A 253 -18.66 -17.18 -9.14
N SER A 254 -18.03 -18.33 -9.27
CA SER A 254 -17.84 -19.06 -10.54
C SER A 254 -18.05 -20.55 -10.31
N GLY A 255 -19.17 -21.09 -10.75
CA GLY A 255 -19.56 -22.46 -10.46
C GLY A 255 -19.69 -22.71 -8.95
N VAL A 256 -18.91 -23.65 -8.42
CA VAL A 256 -18.87 -24.00 -6.99
C VAL A 256 -17.94 -23.09 -6.17
N LYS A 257 -17.04 -22.36 -6.82
CA LYS A 257 -16.13 -21.41 -6.16
C LYS A 257 -16.88 -20.10 -5.92
N ALA A 258 -16.90 -19.65 -4.68
CA ALA A 258 -17.58 -18.41 -4.28
C ALA A 258 -16.75 -17.66 -3.24
N ALA A 259 -16.81 -16.32 -3.27
CA ALA A 259 -16.32 -15.51 -2.18
C ALA A 259 -17.16 -15.72 -0.92
N LYS A 260 -16.55 -15.60 0.26
CA LYS A 260 -17.20 -15.80 1.55
C LYS A 260 -16.87 -14.64 2.49
N SER A 261 -17.71 -14.40 3.49
CA SER A 261 -17.41 -13.43 4.54
C SER A 261 -16.16 -13.82 5.36
N TYR A 262 -15.98 -15.12 5.56
CA TYR A 262 -14.80 -15.75 6.18
C TYR A 262 -14.58 -17.16 5.65
N THR A 263 -13.42 -17.73 5.95
CA THR A 263 -13.13 -19.16 5.73
C THR A 263 -12.37 -19.73 6.93
N ILE A 264 -12.50 -21.04 7.15
CA ILE A 264 -11.70 -21.77 8.13
C ILE A 264 -10.66 -22.61 7.39
N ILE A 265 -9.40 -22.44 7.74
CA ILE A 265 -8.30 -23.24 7.25
C ILE A 265 -7.82 -24.15 8.38
N ASP A 266 -7.87 -25.47 8.16
CA ASP A 266 -7.24 -26.43 9.06
C ASP A 266 -5.81 -26.69 8.56
N ARG A 267 -4.84 -26.33 9.36
CA ARG A 267 -3.44 -26.48 8.99
C ARG A 267 -2.59 -26.89 10.20
N GLY A 268 -2.05 -28.13 10.17
CA GLY A 268 -1.21 -28.66 11.25
C GLY A 268 -1.93 -28.71 12.60
N GLY A 269 -3.22 -28.97 12.60
CA GLY A 269 -4.09 -28.99 13.78
C GLY A 269 -4.51 -27.63 14.30
N PHE A 270 -4.19 -26.52 13.61
CA PHE A 270 -4.76 -25.19 13.87
C PHE A 270 -6.01 -24.98 13.04
N LYS A 271 -7.10 -24.55 13.69
CA LYS A 271 -8.28 -24.00 13.00
C LYS A 271 -8.17 -22.49 12.95
N VAL A 272 -7.90 -21.97 11.75
CA VAL A 272 -7.63 -20.54 11.53
C VAL A 272 -8.75 -19.91 10.74
N GLY A 273 -9.46 -18.95 11.33
CA GLY A 273 -10.45 -18.13 10.65
C GLY A 273 -9.76 -17.01 9.88
N ILE A 274 -9.99 -16.93 8.58
CA ILE A 274 -9.54 -15.83 7.72
C ILE A 274 -10.76 -14.99 7.37
N VAL A 275 -10.73 -13.71 7.72
CA VAL A 275 -11.78 -12.73 7.45
C VAL A 275 -11.22 -11.64 6.54
N GLY A 276 -11.99 -11.12 5.60
CA GLY A 276 -11.52 -10.09 4.67
C GLY A 276 -12.44 -8.88 4.61
N ALA A 277 -11.87 -7.69 4.34
CA ALA A 277 -12.61 -6.49 4.01
C ALA A 277 -11.88 -5.65 2.96
N ASN A 278 -12.61 -5.23 1.93
CA ASN A 278 -12.12 -4.28 0.93
C ASN A 278 -12.34 -2.84 1.39
N THR A 279 -11.60 -1.90 0.80
CA THR A 279 -11.86 -0.47 1.00
C THR A 279 -13.21 -0.06 0.41
N PRO A 280 -14.06 0.66 1.16
CA PRO A 280 -15.31 1.19 0.62
C PRO A 280 -15.07 2.25 -0.47
N GLU A 281 -13.89 2.85 -0.53
CA GLU A 281 -13.49 3.81 -1.58
C GLU A 281 -13.41 3.17 -2.97
N THR A 282 -13.43 1.85 -3.08
CA THR A 282 -13.46 1.12 -4.36
C THR A 282 -14.54 1.64 -5.30
N ILE A 283 -15.70 2.04 -4.77
CA ILE A 283 -16.81 2.58 -5.58
C ILE A 283 -16.46 3.90 -6.29
N GLU A 284 -15.46 4.61 -5.79
CA GLU A 284 -14.94 5.87 -6.35
C GLU A 284 -13.66 5.64 -7.16
N GLN A 285 -12.95 4.54 -6.92
CA GLN A 285 -11.61 4.28 -7.48
C GLN A 285 -11.63 3.45 -8.77
N VAL A 286 -12.75 2.79 -9.09
CA VAL A 286 -12.90 2.00 -10.30
C VAL A 286 -13.90 2.65 -11.25
N PHE A 287 -13.84 2.25 -12.54
CA PHE A 287 -14.85 2.71 -13.49
C PHE A 287 -16.25 2.24 -13.05
N PRO A 288 -17.21 3.14 -12.83
CA PRO A 288 -18.51 2.79 -12.21
C PRO A 288 -19.23 1.62 -12.89
N GLY A 289 -19.20 1.53 -14.21
CA GLY A 289 -19.82 0.45 -14.97
C GLY A 289 -19.19 -0.95 -14.71
N ASN A 290 -18.00 -1.04 -14.12
CA ASN A 290 -17.37 -2.30 -13.79
C ASN A 290 -18.03 -2.99 -12.57
N LEU A 291 -18.68 -2.20 -11.72
CA LEU A 291 -19.41 -2.68 -10.55
C LEU A 291 -20.86 -3.07 -10.90
N ASP A 292 -21.38 -2.70 -12.07
CA ASP A 292 -22.73 -2.99 -12.48
C ASP A 292 -22.87 -4.44 -12.99
N TYR A 293 -23.98 -5.08 -12.64
CA TYR A 293 -24.31 -6.42 -13.10
C TYR A 293 -25.81 -6.64 -13.21
N THR A 294 -26.21 -7.69 -13.91
CA THR A 294 -27.59 -8.15 -13.96
C THR A 294 -27.70 -9.43 -13.15
N ASP A 295 -28.62 -9.46 -12.20
CA ASP A 295 -28.85 -10.63 -11.38
C ASP A 295 -29.66 -11.73 -12.12
N ALA A 296 -29.87 -12.87 -11.47
CA ALA A 296 -30.58 -14.00 -12.06
C ALA A 296 -32.06 -13.70 -12.40
N SER A 297 -32.64 -12.66 -11.82
CA SER A 297 -34.00 -12.20 -12.13
C SER A 297 -34.07 -11.23 -13.33
N GLY A 298 -32.91 -10.82 -13.87
CA GLY A 298 -32.80 -9.79 -14.90
C GLY A 298 -32.77 -8.36 -14.37
N ALA A 299 -32.70 -8.17 -13.03
CA ALA A 299 -32.62 -6.85 -12.44
C ALA A 299 -31.18 -6.30 -12.48
N LYS A 300 -31.05 -5.03 -12.86
CA LYS A 300 -29.76 -4.31 -12.79
C LYS A 300 -29.41 -3.99 -11.35
N LYS A 301 -28.20 -4.31 -10.95
CA LYS A 301 -27.63 -4.09 -9.62
C LYS A 301 -26.21 -3.56 -9.72
N THR A 302 -25.71 -2.97 -8.65
CA THR A 302 -24.33 -2.52 -8.52
C THR A 302 -23.72 -3.16 -7.28
N ILE A 303 -22.47 -3.61 -7.36
CA ILE A 303 -21.70 -4.15 -6.23
C ILE A 303 -21.65 -3.08 -5.12
N GLN A 304 -22.06 -3.46 -3.93
CA GLN A 304 -22.07 -2.62 -2.73
C GLN A 304 -20.95 -3.05 -1.78
N ILE A 305 -20.06 -2.10 -1.45
CA ILE A 305 -18.98 -2.28 -0.49
C ILE A 305 -19.23 -1.33 0.66
N GLN A 306 -19.42 -1.88 1.85
CA GLN A 306 -19.80 -1.14 3.05
C GLN A 306 -18.58 -0.80 3.90
N ALA A 307 -18.75 0.08 4.90
CA ALA A 307 -17.73 0.28 5.93
C ALA A 307 -17.39 -1.04 6.64
N GLY A 308 -16.09 -1.36 6.75
CA GLY A 308 -15.64 -2.72 7.06
C GLY A 308 -15.88 -3.21 8.49
N VAL A 309 -15.86 -2.30 9.50
CA VAL A 309 -15.80 -2.69 10.93
C VAL A 309 -16.93 -3.63 11.36
N THR A 310 -18.17 -3.33 10.98
CA THR A 310 -19.34 -4.13 11.36
C THR A 310 -19.30 -5.52 10.74
N GLY A 311 -19.04 -5.60 9.43
CA GLY A 311 -18.95 -6.87 8.70
C GLY A 311 -17.82 -7.76 9.22
N VAL A 312 -16.64 -7.17 9.44
CA VAL A 312 -15.49 -7.89 10.00
C VAL A 312 -15.77 -8.42 11.39
N ASN A 313 -16.32 -7.60 12.31
CA ASN A 313 -16.61 -8.07 13.66
C ASN A 313 -17.68 -9.18 13.68
N LYS A 314 -18.68 -9.13 12.79
CA LYS A 314 -19.66 -10.20 12.61
C LYS A 314 -18.99 -11.48 12.12
N ALA A 315 -18.19 -11.40 11.07
CA ALA A 315 -17.48 -12.54 10.49
C ALA A 315 -16.47 -13.18 11.46
N ILE A 316 -15.84 -12.39 12.36
CA ILE A 316 -14.97 -12.91 13.43
C ILE A 316 -15.78 -13.75 14.42
N VAL A 317 -16.96 -13.31 14.81
CA VAL A 317 -17.83 -14.08 15.73
C VAL A 317 -18.21 -15.39 15.06
N GLU A 318 -18.72 -15.35 13.82
CA GLU A 318 -19.10 -16.54 13.03
C GLU A 318 -17.93 -17.53 12.87
N ALA A 319 -16.71 -17.02 12.57
CA ALA A 319 -15.53 -17.86 12.45
C ALA A 319 -15.16 -18.54 13.79
N LYS A 320 -15.30 -17.86 14.91
CA LYS A 320 -15.08 -18.42 16.25
C LYS A 320 -16.12 -19.46 16.61
N ASP A 321 -17.39 -19.20 16.31
CA ASP A 321 -18.48 -20.15 16.53
C ASP A 321 -18.30 -21.42 15.66
N ALA A 322 -17.68 -21.28 14.47
CA ALA A 322 -17.24 -22.39 13.62
C ALA A 322 -15.96 -23.09 14.12
N GLY A 323 -15.41 -22.67 15.27
CA GLY A 323 -14.29 -23.31 15.96
C GLY A 323 -12.92 -22.74 15.65
N ALA A 324 -12.79 -21.53 15.07
CA ALA A 324 -11.50 -20.90 14.88
C ALA A 324 -10.85 -20.55 16.24
N GLU A 325 -9.64 -21.07 16.47
CA GLU A 325 -8.81 -20.73 17.65
C GLU A 325 -7.93 -19.49 17.40
N ILE A 326 -7.60 -19.22 16.14
CA ILE A 326 -6.86 -18.07 15.66
C ILE A 326 -7.73 -17.35 14.62
N VAL A 327 -7.81 -16.03 14.69
CA VAL A 327 -8.47 -15.24 13.65
C VAL A 327 -7.47 -14.26 13.05
N VAL A 328 -7.32 -14.31 11.73
CA VAL A 328 -6.53 -13.39 10.91
C VAL A 328 -7.49 -12.55 10.07
N VAL A 329 -7.30 -11.25 10.07
CA VAL A 329 -8.08 -10.31 9.27
C VAL A 329 -7.21 -9.72 8.18
N LEU A 330 -7.70 -9.72 6.95
CA LEU A 330 -7.10 -9.08 5.79
C LEU A 330 -7.94 -7.85 5.44
N ILE A 331 -7.32 -6.67 5.44
CA ILE A 331 -8.01 -5.41 5.15
C ILE A 331 -7.31 -4.73 3.99
N HIS A 332 -8.01 -4.53 2.89
CA HIS A 332 -7.46 -3.73 1.80
C HIS A 332 -7.68 -2.24 2.08
N GLN A 333 -7.03 -1.74 3.11
CA GLN A 333 -6.86 -0.33 3.49
C GLN A 333 -5.49 -0.16 4.12
N GLY A 334 -4.89 1.04 4.02
CA GLY A 334 -3.50 1.26 4.37
C GLY A 334 -3.27 2.21 5.54
N TRP A 335 -2.07 2.11 6.08
CA TRP A 335 -1.44 3.09 6.93
C TRP A 335 -0.99 4.29 6.07
N GLN A 336 -1.11 5.50 6.61
CA GLN A 336 -0.75 6.73 5.88
C GLN A 336 0.45 7.45 6.47
N GLU A 337 0.45 7.66 7.77
CA GLU A 337 1.50 8.42 8.44
C GLU A 337 1.59 8.10 9.93
N ASN A 338 2.69 8.54 10.54
CA ASN A 338 2.83 8.64 11.99
C ASN A 338 2.83 10.12 12.38
N ALA A 339 1.85 10.55 13.14
CA ALA A 339 1.73 11.92 13.63
C ALA A 339 1.49 11.94 15.14
N ASP A 340 2.15 12.86 15.84
CA ASP A 340 2.04 13.02 17.30
C ASP A 340 2.26 11.71 18.09
N GLY A 341 3.17 10.85 17.64
CA GLY A 341 3.44 9.57 18.27
C GLY A 341 2.39 8.49 18.03
N ILE A 342 1.47 8.69 17.08
CA ILE A 342 0.36 7.79 16.78
C ILE A 342 0.41 7.42 15.29
N ALA A 343 0.33 6.11 15.00
CA ALA A 343 0.12 5.63 13.64
C ALA A 343 -1.31 5.94 13.18
N LYS A 344 -1.44 6.58 12.02
CA LYS A 344 -2.72 7.04 11.45
C LYS A 344 -2.96 6.44 10.07
N GLY A 345 -4.23 6.36 9.69
CA GLY A 345 -4.72 5.90 8.40
C GLY A 345 -6.00 5.10 8.53
N PRO A 346 -6.72 4.86 7.43
CA PRO A 346 -7.95 4.06 7.43
C PRO A 346 -7.75 2.68 8.07
N TYR A 347 -6.62 2.03 7.76
CA TYR A 347 -6.23 0.76 8.34
C TYR A 347 -6.14 0.80 9.87
N ASN A 348 -5.42 1.78 10.44
CA ASN A 348 -5.23 1.92 11.88
C ASN A 348 -6.55 2.24 12.58
N ASN A 349 -7.38 3.11 11.98
CA ASN A 349 -8.70 3.47 12.48
C ASN A 349 -9.64 2.25 12.53
N MET A 350 -9.61 1.41 11.52
CA MET A 350 -10.39 0.19 11.46
C MET A 350 -9.87 -0.86 12.43
N ALA A 351 -8.56 -1.10 12.45
CA ALA A 351 -7.91 -2.09 13.32
C ALA A 351 -8.18 -1.83 14.81
N ALA A 352 -8.21 -0.57 15.25
CA ALA A 352 -8.53 -0.19 16.62
C ALA A 352 -9.97 -0.58 17.06
N GLN A 353 -10.89 -0.78 16.13
CA GLN A 353 -12.29 -1.13 16.36
C GLN A 353 -12.59 -2.62 16.18
N ILE A 354 -11.66 -3.39 15.63
CA ILE A 354 -11.80 -4.84 15.41
C ILE A 354 -11.56 -5.56 16.73
N LYS A 355 -12.46 -6.50 17.05
CA LYS A 355 -12.43 -7.25 18.31
C LYS A 355 -12.25 -8.74 18.07
N GLY A 356 -11.23 -9.33 18.68
CA GLY A 356 -11.07 -10.77 18.69
C GLY A 356 -10.20 -11.33 17.57
N ALA A 357 -9.57 -10.49 16.74
CA ALA A 357 -8.48 -10.87 15.86
C ALA A 357 -7.18 -11.11 16.63
N SER A 358 -6.31 -11.95 16.12
CA SER A 358 -4.94 -12.15 16.59
C SER A 358 -3.93 -11.41 15.72
N VAL A 359 -4.21 -11.32 14.42
CA VAL A 359 -3.39 -10.65 13.43
C VAL A 359 -4.32 -9.90 12.47
N ILE A 360 -3.93 -8.68 12.10
CA ILE A 360 -4.61 -7.86 11.09
C ILE A 360 -3.56 -7.42 10.08
N TYR A 361 -3.74 -7.73 8.81
CA TYR A 361 -2.89 -7.27 7.73
C TYR A 361 -3.61 -6.19 6.92
N GLY A 362 -2.91 -5.07 6.68
CA GLY A 362 -3.33 -3.98 5.81
C GLY A 362 -2.70 -4.05 4.43
N ALA A 363 -3.13 -3.16 3.52
CA ALA A 363 -2.69 -3.06 2.12
C ALA A 363 -3.05 -1.69 1.54
N HIS A 364 -3.08 -1.54 0.21
CA HIS A 364 -3.59 -0.39 -0.53
C HIS A 364 -2.69 0.86 -0.52
N SER A 365 -2.09 1.21 0.62
CA SER A 365 -1.22 2.39 0.69
C SER A 365 0.21 2.13 0.21
N HIS A 366 0.57 0.86 -0.08
CA HIS A 366 1.90 0.44 -0.54
C HIS A 366 3.02 0.80 0.44
N GLN A 367 2.75 0.78 1.74
CA GLN A 367 3.70 1.16 2.78
C GLN A 367 4.21 -0.06 3.55
N THR A 368 5.44 0.01 4.04
CA THR A 368 5.92 -0.93 5.05
C THR A 368 5.52 -0.43 6.42
N PHE A 369 4.66 -1.17 7.10
CA PHE A 369 4.22 -0.84 8.44
C PHE A 369 4.02 -2.09 9.29
N SER A 370 4.38 -2.04 10.56
CA SER A 370 4.03 -3.08 11.53
C SER A 370 4.10 -2.55 12.95
N THR A 371 3.13 -2.92 13.77
CA THR A 371 3.08 -2.61 15.19
C THR A 371 2.19 -3.59 15.95
N LEU A 372 1.98 -3.35 17.24
CA LEU A 372 1.09 -4.11 18.10
C LEU A 372 0.03 -3.22 18.71
N ILE A 373 -1.22 -3.70 18.72
CA ILE A 373 -2.25 -3.17 19.64
C ILE A 373 -2.10 -3.94 20.95
N PRO A 374 -1.79 -3.28 22.07
CA PRO A 374 -1.59 -3.97 23.34
C PRO A 374 -2.83 -4.77 23.75
N GLY A 375 -2.64 -6.02 24.14
CA GLY A 375 -3.67 -6.83 24.80
C GLY A 375 -3.93 -6.32 26.23
N GLY A 376 -5.15 -6.44 26.72
CA GLY A 376 -5.42 -6.23 28.13
C GLY A 376 -4.65 -7.28 28.99
N ARG A 377 -4.67 -7.09 30.32
CA ARG A 377 -3.95 -7.98 31.26
C ARG A 377 -4.22 -9.47 30.97
N GLY A 378 -3.15 -10.23 30.71
CA GLY A 378 -3.24 -11.66 30.44
C GLY A 378 -3.72 -12.04 29.04
N LYS A 379 -3.82 -11.09 28.11
CA LYS A 379 -4.14 -11.34 26.69
C LYS A 379 -2.94 -11.02 25.81
N ALA A 380 -2.74 -11.81 24.76
CA ALA A 380 -1.75 -11.49 23.73
C ALA A 380 -2.13 -10.17 23.01
N PRO A 381 -1.14 -9.38 22.56
CA PRO A 381 -1.40 -8.23 21.72
C PRO A 381 -1.92 -8.68 20.35
N VAL A 382 -2.57 -7.76 19.63
CA VAL A 382 -2.96 -7.96 18.23
C VAL A 382 -1.82 -7.44 17.35
N LEU A 383 -1.36 -8.27 16.42
CA LEU A 383 -0.32 -7.92 15.46
C LEU A 383 -0.91 -7.15 14.29
N LEU A 384 -0.33 -6.02 13.95
CA LEU A 384 -0.60 -5.27 12.72
C LEU A 384 0.57 -5.38 11.76
N GLY A 385 0.30 -5.51 10.46
CA GLY A 385 1.33 -5.52 9.42
C GLY A 385 0.78 -5.07 8.07
N GLU A 386 1.60 -4.36 7.31
CA GLU A 386 1.36 -3.97 5.92
C GLU A 386 2.68 -4.03 5.17
N VAL A 387 2.64 -4.39 3.89
CA VAL A 387 3.81 -4.50 3.02
C VAL A 387 3.68 -3.59 1.81
N ARG A 388 4.81 -3.32 1.16
CA ARG A 388 4.85 -2.57 -0.10
C ARG A 388 4.37 -3.43 -1.26
N ASN A 389 3.98 -2.73 -2.32
CA ASN A 389 3.47 -3.31 -3.55
C ASN A 389 4.52 -4.04 -4.40
N ALA A 390 4.06 -4.60 -5.51
CA ALA A 390 4.86 -5.22 -6.57
C ALA A 390 5.82 -6.32 -6.09
N GLY A 391 5.53 -6.96 -4.96
CA GLY A 391 6.30 -8.10 -4.48
C GLY A 391 7.75 -7.78 -4.12
N VAL A 392 8.07 -6.56 -3.64
CA VAL A 392 9.41 -6.20 -3.18
C VAL A 392 9.68 -6.68 -1.76
N GLU A 393 8.63 -7.03 -1.04
CA GLU A 393 8.67 -7.58 0.31
C GLU A 393 7.46 -8.47 0.61
N TYR A 394 7.57 -9.26 1.68
CA TYR A 394 6.46 -9.99 2.31
C TYR A 394 6.68 -10.02 3.82
N THR A 395 5.64 -10.36 4.59
CA THR A 395 5.80 -10.61 6.02
C THR A 395 5.85 -12.09 6.32
N ARG A 396 6.67 -12.44 7.31
CA ARG A 396 6.69 -13.72 7.99
C ARG A 396 6.31 -13.51 9.44
N SER A 397 5.12 -13.96 9.83
CA SER A 397 4.60 -13.79 11.18
C SER A 397 4.50 -15.13 11.89
N GLN A 398 4.62 -15.12 13.20
CA GLN A 398 4.43 -16.26 14.09
C GLN A 398 3.27 -15.97 15.04
N VAL A 399 2.36 -16.92 15.15
CA VAL A 399 1.28 -16.90 16.14
C VAL A 399 1.45 -18.11 17.05
N CYS A 400 1.71 -17.86 18.32
CA CYS A 400 1.88 -18.93 19.30
C CYS A 400 0.59 -19.21 20.05
N VAL A 401 0.25 -20.50 20.13
CA VAL A 401 -0.89 -21.00 20.90
C VAL A 401 -0.37 -21.89 22.04
N GLN A 402 -0.88 -21.65 23.23
CA GLN A 402 -0.67 -22.47 24.41
C GLN A 402 -2.02 -22.80 25.04
N ASN A 403 -2.32 -24.07 25.21
CA ASN A 403 -3.60 -24.55 25.78
C ASN A 403 -4.83 -23.95 25.06
N GLY A 404 -4.82 -23.92 23.72
CA GLY A 404 -5.91 -23.38 22.88
C GLY A 404 -6.05 -21.86 22.89
N LYS A 405 -5.10 -21.12 23.45
CA LYS A 405 -5.12 -19.64 23.49
C LYS A 405 -3.89 -19.06 22.82
N VAL A 406 -4.08 -18.00 22.05
CA VAL A 406 -2.96 -17.21 21.53
C VAL A 406 -2.28 -16.52 22.69
N VAL A 407 -0.97 -16.75 22.85
CA VAL A 407 -0.15 -16.20 23.94
C VAL A 407 0.93 -15.25 23.43
N GLY A 408 1.22 -15.25 22.12
CA GLY A 408 2.22 -14.37 21.56
C GLY A 408 2.18 -14.30 20.05
N VAL A 409 2.65 -13.19 19.52
CA VAL A 409 2.74 -12.90 18.08
C VAL A 409 4.07 -12.20 17.79
N ALA A 410 4.63 -12.44 16.60
CA ALA A 410 5.80 -11.72 16.08
C ALA A 410 5.68 -11.55 14.57
N LEU A 411 6.32 -10.52 14.03
CA LEU A 411 6.37 -10.26 12.60
C LEU A 411 7.78 -9.88 12.18
N GLN A 412 8.18 -10.34 11.02
CA GLN A 412 9.40 -9.96 10.34
C GLN A 412 9.08 -9.61 8.88
N HIS A 413 9.48 -8.44 8.44
CA HIS A 413 9.48 -8.08 7.03
C HIS A 413 10.65 -8.77 6.33
N VAL A 414 10.39 -9.43 5.22
CA VAL A 414 11.40 -10.08 4.38
C VAL A 414 11.49 -9.31 3.08
N LEU A 415 12.66 -8.75 2.81
CA LEU A 415 12.92 -7.85 1.68
C LEU A 415 13.62 -8.59 0.56
N LYS A 416 13.27 -8.27 -0.69
CA LYS A 416 14.02 -8.74 -1.88
C LYS A 416 15.44 -8.18 -1.92
N ALA A 417 15.60 -6.91 -1.56
CA ALA A 417 16.88 -6.20 -1.52
C ALA A 417 16.92 -5.21 -0.36
N ALA A 418 18.13 -4.84 0.06
CA ALA A 418 18.30 -3.81 1.08
C ALA A 418 17.63 -2.50 0.65
N SER A 419 16.94 -1.86 1.59
CA SER A 419 16.28 -0.58 1.38
C SER A 419 16.78 0.44 2.39
N SER A 420 17.05 1.65 1.95
CA SER A 420 17.39 2.76 2.84
C SER A 420 16.17 3.29 3.62
N THR A 421 14.97 3.01 3.14
CA THR A 421 13.70 3.48 3.73
C THR A 421 13.05 2.44 4.65
N ILE A 422 13.38 1.15 4.51
CA ILE A 422 12.84 0.07 5.33
C ILE A 422 13.92 -0.41 6.30
N ASN A 423 13.89 0.11 7.51
CA ASN A 423 14.88 -0.20 8.53
C ASN A 423 14.57 -1.46 9.36
N THR A 424 13.38 -2.05 9.23
CA THR A 424 12.88 -3.13 10.11
C THR A 424 12.92 -4.52 9.49
N GLY A 425 13.21 -4.62 8.18
CA GLY A 425 13.22 -5.87 7.44
C GLY A 425 14.56 -6.59 7.43
N VAL A 426 14.50 -7.87 7.10
CA VAL A 426 15.68 -8.70 6.77
C VAL A 426 15.72 -8.95 5.27
N VAL A 427 16.90 -8.85 4.67
CA VAL A 427 17.05 -9.20 3.25
C VAL A 427 17.05 -10.72 3.13
N SER A 428 16.26 -11.25 2.19
CA SER A 428 16.25 -12.68 1.93
C SER A 428 17.62 -13.17 1.45
N THR A 429 18.03 -14.31 1.98
CA THR A 429 19.21 -15.05 1.52
C THR A 429 18.88 -16.10 0.46
N VAL A 430 17.58 -16.33 0.16
CA VAL A 430 17.13 -17.28 -0.86
C VAL A 430 17.04 -16.55 -2.20
N THR A 431 18.02 -16.76 -3.05
CA THR A 431 18.20 -16.04 -4.33
C THR A 431 18.07 -16.94 -5.56
N THR A 432 17.98 -18.25 -5.38
CA THR A 432 17.79 -19.21 -6.48
C THR A 432 16.33 -19.27 -6.89
N PRO A 433 15.98 -18.91 -8.15
CA PRO A 433 14.60 -18.98 -8.62
C PRO A 433 14.08 -20.43 -8.65
N ASP A 434 12.81 -20.61 -8.33
CA ASP A 434 12.10 -21.85 -8.57
C ASP A 434 11.91 -22.08 -10.07
N ALA A 435 12.15 -23.31 -10.53
CA ALA A 435 12.13 -23.64 -11.95
C ALA A 435 10.72 -23.59 -12.58
N GLU A 436 9.70 -24.03 -11.84
CA GLU A 436 8.32 -24.03 -12.32
C GLU A 436 7.77 -22.60 -12.40
N GLY A 437 8.04 -21.77 -11.38
CA GLY A 437 7.69 -20.35 -11.40
C GLY A 437 8.41 -19.58 -12.50
N ALA A 438 9.70 -19.88 -12.77
CA ALA A 438 10.45 -19.29 -13.87
C ALA A 438 9.90 -19.72 -15.24
N ALA A 439 9.49 -20.98 -15.39
CA ALA A 439 8.90 -21.49 -16.63
C ALA A 439 7.54 -20.84 -16.93
N LEU A 440 6.72 -20.63 -15.92
CA LEU A 440 5.44 -19.91 -16.08
C LEU A 440 5.66 -18.49 -16.61
N VAL A 441 6.54 -17.73 -15.98
CA VAL A 441 6.87 -16.37 -16.42
C VAL A 441 7.42 -16.35 -17.83
N LYS A 442 8.35 -17.28 -18.14
CA LYS A 442 8.91 -17.41 -19.48
C LYS A 442 7.84 -17.71 -20.54
N LYS A 443 6.90 -18.62 -20.26
CA LYS A 443 5.78 -18.95 -21.16
C LYS A 443 5.04 -17.70 -21.64
N TYR A 444 4.68 -16.83 -20.72
CA TYR A 444 3.94 -15.61 -21.04
C TYR A 444 4.82 -14.52 -21.64
N LYS A 445 6.07 -14.40 -21.20
CA LYS A 445 7.03 -13.45 -21.74
C LYS A 445 7.34 -13.74 -23.21
N ASP A 446 7.56 -15.00 -23.58
CA ASP A 446 7.80 -15.41 -24.96
C ASP A 446 6.63 -15.06 -25.89
N GLN A 447 5.39 -15.16 -25.40
CA GLN A 447 4.19 -14.80 -26.17
C GLN A 447 4.06 -13.28 -26.37
N LEU A 448 4.55 -12.49 -25.42
CA LEU A 448 4.46 -11.03 -25.47
C LEU A 448 5.59 -10.36 -26.22
N SER A 449 6.82 -10.90 -26.14
CA SER A 449 8.02 -10.21 -26.56
C SER A 449 7.98 -9.76 -28.02
N ALA A 450 7.41 -10.57 -28.90
CA ALA A 450 7.26 -10.21 -30.32
C ALA A 450 6.43 -8.93 -30.55
N LYS A 451 5.50 -8.61 -29.65
CA LYS A 451 4.60 -7.46 -29.73
C LYS A 451 5.10 -6.29 -28.88
N LEU A 452 5.50 -6.56 -27.66
CA LEU A 452 5.74 -5.52 -26.65
C LEU A 452 7.20 -5.03 -26.60
N ASP A 453 8.17 -5.83 -27.05
CA ASP A 453 9.58 -5.43 -27.16
C ASP A 453 9.86 -4.54 -28.38
N VAL A 454 8.82 -4.24 -29.17
CA VAL A 454 8.94 -3.31 -30.30
C VAL A 454 9.35 -1.94 -29.78
N LYS A 455 10.53 -1.48 -30.21
CA LYS A 455 11.03 -0.13 -29.93
C LYS A 455 10.09 0.90 -30.55
N ILE A 456 9.60 1.83 -29.73
CA ILE A 456 8.71 2.91 -30.16
C ILE A 456 9.36 4.29 -30.10
N GLY A 457 10.58 4.39 -29.56
CA GLY A 457 11.29 5.66 -29.46
C GLY A 457 12.55 5.58 -28.62
N GLN A 458 13.10 6.77 -28.35
CA GLN A 458 14.16 6.98 -27.38
C GLN A 458 13.84 8.19 -26.51
N VAL A 459 14.24 8.14 -25.24
CA VAL A 459 14.11 9.25 -24.29
C VAL A 459 15.47 9.70 -23.80
N SER A 460 15.63 11.01 -23.50
CA SER A 460 16.90 11.60 -23.07
C SER A 460 17.37 11.11 -21.69
N GLY A 461 16.49 10.46 -20.93
CA GLY A 461 16.73 9.93 -19.59
C GLY A 461 15.47 9.31 -19.02
N VAL A 462 15.50 8.92 -17.75
CA VAL A 462 14.35 8.34 -17.07
C VAL A 462 13.38 9.43 -16.66
N PHE A 463 12.08 9.27 -16.98
CA PHE A 463 11.00 10.02 -16.35
C PHE A 463 10.78 9.43 -14.95
N PRO A 464 11.17 10.13 -13.88
CA PRO A 464 11.14 9.56 -12.54
C PRO A 464 9.70 9.51 -12.03
N ARG A 465 9.40 8.47 -11.27
CA ARG A 465 8.18 8.39 -10.48
C ARG A 465 8.39 8.90 -9.05
N GLY A 466 9.61 8.76 -8.52
CA GLY A 466 9.98 9.22 -7.17
C GLY A 466 9.31 8.44 -6.03
N GLY A 467 9.79 8.61 -4.87
CA GLY A 467 9.45 8.25 -3.50
C GLY A 467 8.22 7.40 -3.15
N SER A 468 7.95 7.37 -1.85
CA SER A 468 6.72 6.83 -1.28
C SER A 468 6.15 7.91 -0.33
N PRO A 469 4.93 8.43 -0.58
CA PRO A 469 4.08 8.16 -1.75
C PRO A 469 4.71 8.60 -3.07
N ALA A 470 4.24 8.01 -4.18
CA ALA A 470 4.71 8.37 -5.52
C ALA A 470 4.45 9.86 -5.81
N VAL A 471 5.46 10.56 -6.36
CA VAL A 471 5.43 12.04 -6.47
C VAL A 471 4.27 12.53 -7.33
N GLU A 472 3.87 11.77 -8.37
CA GLU A 472 2.71 12.12 -9.22
C GLU A 472 1.38 12.18 -8.45
N ARG A 473 1.35 11.68 -7.20
CA ARG A 473 0.19 11.75 -6.28
C ARG A 473 0.32 12.85 -5.23
N SER A 474 1.38 13.65 -5.28
CA SER A 474 1.64 14.68 -4.25
C SER A 474 2.27 15.96 -4.79
N GLY A 475 2.74 15.96 -6.03
CA GLY A 475 3.43 17.09 -6.64
C GLY A 475 3.52 16.98 -8.15
N GLU A 476 4.16 17.97 -8.75
CA GLU A 476 4.42 18.05 -10.18
C GLU A 476 5.48 17.04 -10.60
N THR A 477 5.26 16.36 -11.74
CA THR A 477 6.23 15.40 -12.28
C THR A 477 6.50 15.61 -13.76
N PRO A 478 7.72 15.23 -14.25
CA PRO A 478 8.03 15.27 -15.68
C PRO A 478 7.04 14.46 -16.53
N MET A 479 6.64 13.26 -16.10
CA MET A 479 5.67 12.43 -16.84
C MET A 479 4.28 13.08 -16.83
N GLY A 480 3.86 13.64 -15.68
CA GLY A 480 2.58 14.36 -15.58
C GLY A 480 2.53 15.56 -16.52
N ASN A 481 3.62 16.35 -16.58
CA ASN A 481 3.75 17.47 -17.49
C ASN A 481 3.70 17.01 -18.95
N TYR A 482 4.48 15.99 -19.31
CA TYR A 482 4.55 15.48 -20.67
C TYR A 482 3.19 15.00 -21.19
N ILE A 483 2.52 14.14 -20.43
CA ILE A 483 1.24 13.57 -20.89
C ILE A 483 0.12 14.62 -20.93
N ALA A 484 0.03 15.50 -19.93
CA ALA A 484 -0.97 16.57 -19.92
C ALA A 484 -0.75 17.56 -21.07
N ASP A 485 0.51 17.90 -21.40
CA ASP A 485 0.84 18.76 -22.54
C ASP A 485 0.47 18.09 -23.88
N LEU A 486 0.74 16.78 -24.04
CA LEU A 486 0.30 16.02 -25.21
C LEU A 486 -1.23 16.01 -25.37
N MET A 487 -1.97 15.75 -24.27
CA MET A 487 -3.44 15.75 -24.26
C MET A 487 -4.00 17.10 -24.71
N ARG A 488 -3.48 18.19 -24.12
CA ARG A 488 -3.89 19.55 -24.45
C ARG A 488 -3.56 19.92 -25.90
N ALA A 489 -2.36 19.62 -26.35
CA ALA A 489 -1.90 19.93 -27.69
C ALA A 489 -2.68 19.17 -28.78
N LYS A 490 -2.97 17.88 -28.56
CA LYS A 490 -3.70 17.02 -29.50
C LYS A 490 -5.08 17.56 -29.82
N TYR A 491 -5.81 18.02 -28.80
CA TYR A 491 -7.21 18.47 -28.98
C TYR A 491 -7.38 19.98 -28.91
N LYS A 492 -6.28 20.73 -28.78
CA LYS A 492 -6.26 22.21 -28.77
C LYS A 492 -7.25 22.81 -27.76
N THR A 493 -7.30 22.19 -26.55
CA THR A 493 -8.12 22.68 -25.45
C THR A 493 -7.38 23.74 -24.64
N ASP A 494 -8.10 24.57 -23.89
CA ASP A 494 -7.51 25.54 -22.98
C ASP A 494 -6.67 24.83 -21.92
N PHE A 495 -7.18 23.72 -21.37
CA PHE A 495 -6.59 22.98 -20.27
C PHE A 495 -6.55 21.48 -20.52
N ALA A 496 -5.67 20.79 -19.78
CA ALA A 496 -5.72 19.34 -19.62
C ALA A 496 -5.45 18.94 -18.17
N ILE A 497 -6.09 17.85 -17.74
CA ILE A 497 -5.91 17.22 -16.43
C ILE A 497 -5.71 15.72 -16.61
N GLN A 498 -4.62 15.21 -16.04
CA GLN A 498 -4.33 13.78 -15.88
C GLN A 498 -4.29 13.45 -14.38
N ASN A 499 -5.08 12.49 -13.91
CA ASN A 499 -4.96 12.04 -12.52
C ASN A 499 -3.65 11.30 -12.27
N GLY A 500 -3.01 11.56 -11.15
CA GLY A 500 -1.71 10.97 -10.79
C GLY A 500 -1.76 9.45 -10.66
N GLY A 501 -2.89 8.90 -10.18
CA GLY A 501 -3.13 7.46 -10.10
C GLY A 501 -3.10 6.74 -11.44
N GLY A 502 -3.34 7.45 -12.55
CA GLY A 502 -3.25 6.92 -13.90
C GLY A 502 -1.83 6.70 -14.41
N ILE A 503 -0.79 7.17 -13.69
CA ILE A 503 0.63 7.01 -14.06
C ILE A 503 1.23 5.93 -13.15
N ARG A 504 1.57 4.76 -13.69
CA ARG A 504 1.84 3.55 -12.87
C ARG A 504 3.31 3.17 -12.71
N ASP A 505 4.21 3.66 -13.54
CA ASP A 505 5.65 3.35 -13.45
C ASP A 505 6.52 4.54 -13.89
N THR A 506 7.84 4.42 -13.74
CA THR A 506 8.84 5.26 -14.41
C THR A 506 8.80 5.00 -15.92
N PHE A 507 9.42 5.89 -16.71
CA PHE A 507 9.55 5.64 -18.14
C PHE A 507 11.00 5.90 -18.60
N PRO A 508 11.74 4.90 -19.13
CA PRO A 508 11.33 3.50 -19.34
C PRO A 508 10.80 2.83 -18.06
N ALA A 509 9.86 1.90 -18.23
CA ALA A 509 9.22 1.23 -17.10
C ALA A 509 10.24 0.38 -16.31
N LYS A 510 10.15 0.47 -14.98
CA LYS A 510 11.03 -0.28 -14.08
C LYS A 510 10.54 -1.72 -13.89
N THR A 511 9.23 -1.92 -13.96
CA THR A 511 8.61 -3.23 -13.74
C THR A 511 8.41 -4.04 -15.02
N TYR A 512 8.60 -3.44 -16.21
CA TYR A 512 8.64 -4.16 -17.48
C TYR A 512 10.07 -4.43 -17.90
N ILE A 513 10.40 -5.71 -18.11
CA ILE A 513 11.74 -6.17 -18.54
C ILE A 513 11.65 -6.79 -19.94
N PRO A 514 12.02 -6.04 -20.99
CA PRO A 514 12.05 -6.60 -22.35
C PRO A 514 12.92 -7.85 -22.44
N ALA A 515 12.51 -8.83 -23.25
CA ALA A 515 13.34 -9.99 -23.56
C ALA A 515 14.51 -9.61 -24.49
N ASN A 516 14.35 -8.55 -25.30
CA ASN A 516 15.38 -8.04 -26.18
C ASN A 516 16.48 -7.31 -25.40
N THR A 517 17.59 -7.99 -25.15
CA THR A 517 18.74 -7.47 -24.39
C THR A 517 19.61 -6.47 -25.18
N ALA A 518 19.36 -6.27 -26.49
CA ALA A 518 20.06 -5.27 -27.28
C ALA A 518 19.56 -3.84 -27.07
N LEU A 519 18.40 -3.67 -26.38
CA LEU A 519 17.86 -2.36 -26.07
C LEU A 519 18.71 -1.66 -24.99
N VAL A 520 19.02 -0.38 -25.22
CA VAL A 520 19.73 0.45 -24.26
C VAL A 520 18.75 0.92 -23.19
N ARG A 521 18.80 0.31 -22.00
CA ARG A 521 17.82 0.53 -20.91
C ARG A 521 18.38 1.28 -19.72
N THR A 522 19.69 1.43 -19.63
CA THR A 522 20.39 2.04 -18.49
C THR A 522 21.52 2.93 -18.98
N GLY A 523 21.97 3.85 -18.14
CA GLY A 523 23.06 4.77 -18.48
C GLY A 523 22.58 6.22 -18.56
N ALA A 524 23.43 7.08 -19.11
CA ALA A 524 23.16 8.52 -19.22
C ALA A 524 22.14 8.90 -20.31
N GLY A 525 21.62 7.92 -21.05
CA GLY A 525 20.73 8.12 -22.19
C GLY A 525 21.49 8.34 -23.51
N PRO A 526 20.77 8.40 -24.67
CA PRO A 526 19.34 8.15 -24.79
C PRO A 526 18.97 6.69 -24.49
N LEU A 527 17.86 6.51 -23.85
CA LEU A 527 17.33 5.18 -23.46
C LEU A 527 16.28 4.73 -24.47
N ASP A 528 16.35 3.47 -24.88
CA ASP A 528 15.34 2.86 -25.71
C ASP A 528 14.06 2.59 -24.93
N VAL A 529 12.91 2.89 -25.55
CA VAL A 529 11.59 2.64 -24.98
C VAL A 529 10.77 1.78 -25.91
N THR A 530 9.99 0.88 -25.33
CA THR A 530 9.20 -0.13 -26.02
C THR A 530 7.71 0.08 -25.81
N LEU A 531 6.89 -0.61 -26.61
CA LEU A 531 5.44 -0.63 -26.41
C LEU A 531 5.07 -1.17 -25.03
N GLY A 532 5.81 -2.17 -24.50
CA GLY A 532 5.62 -2.71 -23.17
C GLY A 532 5.85 -1.68 -22.05
N ASP A 533 6.82 -0.77 -22.23
CA ASP A 533 7.01 0.36 -21.29
C ASP A 533 5.79 1.26 -21.24
N ALA A 534 5.26 1.63 -22.42
CA ALA A 534 4.11 2.51 -22.51
C ALA A 534 2.86 1.89 -21.86
N PHE A 535 2.61 0.60 -22.09
CA PHE A 535 1.55 -0.15 -21.44
C PHE A 535 1.71 -0.19 -19.93
N THR A 536 2.93 -0.37 -19.43
CA THR A 536 3.19 -0.43 -18.00
C THR A 536 2.93 0.91 -17.30
N VAL A 537 3.18 2.02 -17.99
CA VAL A 537 2.91 3.36 -17.45
C VAL A 537 1.42 3.71 -17.49
N PHE A 538 0.70 3.29 -18.54
CA PHE A 538 -0.73 3.60 -18.75
C PHE A 538 -1.56 2.32 -19.01
N PRO A 539 -1.77 1.45 -18.00
CA PRO A 539 -2.33 0.11 -18.22
C PRO A 539 -3.86 0.05 -18.33
N PHE A 540 -4.60 1.12 -18.00
CA PHE A 540 -6.05 1.04 -17.75
C PHE A 540 -6.92 1.07 -19.01
N GLY A 541 -6.39 1.34 -20.18
CA GLY A 541 -7.18 1.50 -21.40
C GLY A 541 -8.10 2.72 -21.41
N ASN A 542 -7.87 3.69 -20.52
CA ASN A 542 -8.65 4.93 -20.42
C ASN A 542 -8.70 5.67 -21.75
N GLN A 543 -9.90 6.17 -22.09
CA GLN A 543 -10.11 6.99 -23.27
C GLN A 543 -9.95 8.47 -22.94
N LEU A 544 -9.32 9.20 -23.82
CA LEU A 544 -9.31 10.66 -23.77
C LEU A 544 -10.71 11.19 -24.09
N ALA A 545 -11.10 12.24 -23.39
CA ALA A 545 -12.34 12.94 -23.68
C ALA A 545 -12.14 14.45 -23.58
N THR A 546 -12.83 15.19 -24.44
CA THR A 546 -12.91 16.66 -24.35
C THR A 546 -14.24 17.05 -23.76
N THR A 547 -14.23 18.02 -22.87
CA THR A 547 -15.43 18.59 -22.24
C THR A 547 -15.27 20.09 -22.01
N VAL A 548 -16.25 20.70 -21.39
CA VAL A 548 -16.20 22.08 -20.93
C VAL A 548 -16.20 22.09 -19.41
N VAL A 549 -15.42 22.96 -18.80
CA VAL A 549 -15.34 23.15 -17.35
C VAL A 549 -15.51 24.64 -17.02
N THR A 550 -16.35 24.97 -16.06
CA THR A 550 -16.42 26.32 -15.53
C THR A 550 -15.26 26.63 -14.60
N GLY A 551 -14.93 27.92 -14.42
CA GLY A 551 -13.92 28.32 -13.43
C GLY A 551 -14.24 27.74 -12.04
N ALA A 552 -15.49 27.80 -11.61
CA ALA A 552 -15.93 27.20 -10.34
C ALA A 552 -15.66 25.70 -10.25
N ASN A 553 -15.99 24.94 -11.31
CA ASN A 553 -15.76 23.50 -11.33
C ASN A 553 -14.27 23.13 -11.47
N LEU A 554 -13.46 23.96 -12.16
CA LEU A 554 -12.00 23.76 -12.17
C LEU A 554 -11.42 23.87 -10.77
N TRP A 555 -11.81 24.88 -9.98
CA TRP A 555 -11.41 25.00 -8.60
C TRP A 555 -11.88 23.81 -7.76
N LYS A 556 -13.11 23.33 -7.97
CA LYS A 556 -13.64 22.14 -7.29
C LYS A 556 -12.84 20.88 -7.66
N ALA A 557 -12.44 20.73 -8.93
CA ALA A 557 -11.56 19.65 -9.38
C ALA A 557 -10.23 19.66 -8.63
N LEU A 558 -9.61 20.82 -8.50
CA LEU A 558 -8.33 20.97 -7.80
C LEU A 558 -8.45 20.70 -6.31
N GLU A 559 -9.52 21.20 -5.66
CA GLU A 559 -9.78 20.90 -4.23
C GLU A 559 -9.99 19.40 -4.00
N ASN A 560 -10.68 18.68 -4.93
CA ASN A 560 -10.77 17.23 -4.87
C ASN A 560 -9.37 16.59 -4.95
N GLY A 561 -8.53 17.05 -5.88
CA GLY A 561 -7.19 16.51 -6.10
C GLY A 561 -6.23 16.64 -4.92
N VAL A 562 -6.37 17.69 -4.11
CA VAL A 562 -5.60 17.90 -2.87
C VAL A 562 -6.42 17.60 -1.61
N GLY A 563 -7.48 16.80 -1.75
CA GLY A 563 -8.48 16.52 -0.72
C GLY A 563 -8.04 15.57 0.38
N GLY A 564 -8.97 14.72 0.86
CA GLY A 564 -8.89 14.00 2.13
C GLY A 564 -7.66 13.12 2.35
N ASN A 565 -7.19 12.42 1.33
CA ASN A 565 -6.08 11.47 1.44
C ASN A 565 -4.75 12.00 0.87
N TYR A 566 -4.65 13.30 0.65
CA TYR A 566 -3.36 13.92 0.25
C TYR A 566 -2.37 13.89 1.44
N PRO A 567 -1.06 13.56 1.22
CA PRO A 567 -0.44 13.10 -0.03
C PRO A 567 -0.65 11.60 -0.28
N GLY A 568 -0.56 11.18 -1.56
CA GLY A 568 -0.57 9.75 -1.93
C GLY A 568 -1.81 9.29 -2.68
N ASP A 569 -2.86 10.10 -2.74
CA ASP A 569 -4.10 9.77 -3.43
C ASP A 569 -3.97 9.86 -4.96
N GLY A 570 -4.55 8.90 -5.67
CA GLY A 570 -4.57 8.85 -7.14
C GLY A 570 -5.25 10.04 -7.80
N ARG A 571 -6.14 10.74 -7.11
CA ARG A 571 -6.87 11.93 -7.60
C ARG A 571 -6.01 13.16 -7.82
N PHE A 572 -4.76 13.20 -7.35
CA PHE A 572 -3.89 14.38 -7.50
C PHE A 572 -3.71 14.76 -8.97
N PRO A 573 -4.03 16.01 -9.40
CA PRO A 573 -4.07 16.39 -10.80
C PRO A 573 -2.68 16.82 -11.32
N GLN A 574 -2.20 16.18 -12.35
CA GLN A 574 -1.14 16.66 -13.24
C GLN A 574 -1.80 17.49 -14.34
N ILE A 575 -1.28 18.66 -14.68
CA ILE A 575 -2.01 19.66 -15.45
C ILE A 575 -1.24 20.23 -16.64
N SER A 576 -2.00 20.82 -17.59
CA SER A 576 -1.47 21.66 -18.67
C SER A 576 -2.41 22.83 -18.99
N GLY A 577 -1.81 23.96 -19.40
CA GLY A 577 -2.51 25.17 -19.82
C GLY A 577 -2.79 26.18 -18.72
N PHE A 578 -2.59 25.82 -17.46
CA PHE A 578 -2.75 26.69 -16.29
C PHE A 578 -1.76 26.31 -15.18
N LYS A 579 -1.75 27.12 -14.11
CA LYS A 579 -0.95 26.87 -12.89
C LYS A 579 -1.86 26.92 -11.67
N TYR A 580 -1.51 26.18 -10.61
CA TYR A 580 -2.14 26.35 -9.32
C TYR A 580 -1.16 26.20 -8.16
N SER A 581 -1.50 26.83 -7.03
CA SER A 581 -0.83 26.63 -5.76
C SER A 581 -1.82 26.17 -4.70
N PHE A 582 -1.33 25.37 -3.76
CA PHE A 582 -2.13 24.82 -2.68
C PHE A 582 -1.38 24.76 -1.35
N ASP A 583 -2.14 24.85 -0.26
CA ASP A 583 -1.64 24.78 1.12
C ASP A 583 -2.30 23.55 1.79
N ALA A 584 -1.50 22.50 2.00
CA ALA A 584 -1.97 21.25 2.59
C ALA A 584 -2.30 21.37 4.09
N SER A 585 -1.86 22.44 4.77
CA SER A 585 -2.17 22.69 6.18
C SER A 585 -3.60 23.20 6.40
N LYS A 586 -4.25 23.68 5.33
CA LYS A 586 -5.63 24.17 5.37
C LYS A 586 -6.64 23.03 5.39
N PRO A 587 -7.86 23.30 5.89
CA PRO A 587 -8.96 22.32 5.84
C PRO A 587 -9.24 21.86 4.41
N VAL A 588 -9.61 20.57 4.26
CA VAL A 588 -10.09 19.99 3.00
C VAL A 588 -11.20 20.84 2.41
N GLY A 589 -11.16 21.10 1.10
CA GLY A 589 -12.08 21.98 0.39
C GLY A 589 -11.71 23.48 0.45
N SER A 590 -10.57 23.82 1.09
CA SER A 590 -10.06 25.20 1.18
C SER A 590 -8.53 25.24 1.01
N ARG A 591 -7.96 24.22 0.38
CA ARG A 591 -6.51 24.05 0.20
C ARG A 591 -5.95 24.80 -1.01
N ILE A 592 -6.75 25.02 -2.05
CA ILE A 592 -6.30 25.76 -3.24
C ILE A 592 -6.17 27.26 -2.88
N VAL A 593 -4.98 27.79 -3.13
CA VAL A 593 -4.62 29.17 -2.83
C VAL A 593 -4.80 30.08 -4.04
N GLU A 594 -4.34 29.60 -5.21
CA GLU A 594 -4.34 30.39 -6.44
C GLU A 594 -4.49 29.46 -7.66
N VAL A 595 -5.21 29.94 -8.67
CA VAL A 595 -5.27 29.33 -10.00
C VAL A 595 -5.13 30.41 -11.04
N THR A 596 -4.14 30.25 -11.94
CA THR A 596 -3.85 31.25 -13.00
C THR A 596 -3.66 30.58 -14.35
N LYS A 597 -3.91 31.30 -15.42
CA LYS A 597 -3.43 30.93 -16.75
C LYS A 597 -1.90 31.01 -16.80
N LEU A 598 -1.30 30.49 -17.88
CA LEU A 598 0.17 30.54 -18.06
C LEU A 598 0.73 31.96 -18.12
N ASP A 599 -0.07 32.92 -18.58
CA ASP A 599 0.26 34.35 -18.64
C ASP A 599 0.09 35.09 -17.30
N GLY A 600 -0.28 34.38 -16.23
CA GLY A 600 -0.52 34.94 -14.91
C GLY A 600 -1.96 35.47 -14.68
N THR A 601 -2.83 35.45 -15.68
CA THR A 601 -4.21 35.89 -15.52
C THR A 601 -4.96 34.98 -14.54
N PRO A 602 -5.58 35.51 -13.47
CA PRO A 602 -6.34 34.71 -12.52
C PRO A 602 -7.54 33.99 -13.17
N ILE A 603 -7.78 32.76 -12.73
CA ILE A 603 -8.99 31.98 -13.07
C ILE A 603 -9.93 32.05 -11.86
N ALA A 604 -11.01 32.78 -11.99
CA ALA A 604 -11.96 33.00 -10.91
C ALA A 604 -12.87 31.77 -10.69
N LYS A 605 -13.48 31.69 -9.50
CA LYS A 605 -14.53 30.70 -9.17
C LYS A 605 -15.88 31.15 -9.75
N ASP A 606 -15.97 31.24 -11.06
CA ASP A 606 -17.12 31.76 -11.77
C ASP A 606 -17.72 30.77 -12.81
N SER A 607 -18.72 31.21 -13.54
CA SER A 607 -19.36 30.42 -14.58
C SER A 607 -18.65 30.49 -15.94
N LYS A 608 -17.51 31.17 -16.03
CA LYS A 608 -16.74 31.24 -17.28
C LYS A 608 -16.27 29.87 -17.68
N GLU A 609 -16.56 29.48 -18.90
CA GLU A 609 -16.24 28.18 -19.45
C GLU A 609 -14.88 28.16 -20.13
N TYR A 610 -14.22 27.00 -20.00
CA TYR A 610 -12.96 26.66 -20.64
C TYR A 610 -13.06 25.25 -21.22
N THR A 611 -12.41 25.01 -22.34
CA THR A 611 -12.31 23.68 -22.94
C THR A 611 -11.25 22.86 -22.17
N LEU A 612 -11.55 21.59 -21.89
CA LEU A 612 -10.70 20.69 -21.12
C LEU A 612 -10.54 19.34 -21.82
N THR A 613 -9.32 18.80 -21.82
CA THR A 613 -9.06 17.40 -22.14
C THR A 613 -8.73 16.65 -20.84
N THR A 614 -9.40 15.54 -20.60
CA THR A 614 -9.11 14.63 -19.49
C THR A 614 -9.50 13.19 -19.87
N LEU A 615 -9.49 12.26 -18.90
CA LEU A 615 -9.89 10.88 -19.12
C LEU A 615 -11.42 10.72 -18.97
N ASP A 616 -12.00 9.78 -19.71
CA ASP A 616 -13.38 9.33 -19.52
C ASP A 616 -13.61 8.90 -18.07
N TYR A 617 -12.70 8.12 -17.49
CA TYR A 617 -12.68 7.74 -16.07
C TYR A 617 -12.92 8.94 -15.14
N VAL A 618 -12.17 10.04 -15.33
CA VAL A 618 -12.27 11.26 -14.51
C VAL A 618 -13.61 11.97 -14.72
N ILE A 619 -14.10 12.03 -15.97
CA ILE A 619 -15.37 12.67 -16.30
C ILE A 619 -16.57 11.92 -15.69
N TYR A 620 -16.51 10.60 -15.68
CA TYR A 620 -17.58 9.76 -15.10
C TYR A 620 -17.51 9.64 -13.57
N GLY A 621 -16.61 10.38 -12.91
CA GLY A 621 -16.57 10.51 -11.45
C GLY A 621 -15.50 9.67 -10.76
N GLY A 622 -14.64 8.98 -11.51
CA GLY A 622 -13.50 8.26 -10.96
C GLY A 622 -12.59 9.18 -10.14
N ASP A 623 -11.88 8.62 -9.17
CA ASP A 623 -11.05 9.36 -8.21
C ASP A 623 -11.82 10.48 -7.46
N GLY A 624 -13.12 10.28 -7.20
CA GLY A 624 -13.94 11.25 -6.47
C GLY A 624 -14.27 12.54 -7.23
N TYR A 625 -14.06 12.60 -8.55
CA TYR A 625 -14.45 13.76 -9.37
C TYR A 625 -15.97 13.84 -9.64
N VAL A 626 -16.78 13.30 -8.74
CA VAL A 626 -18.24 13.26 -8.84
C VAL A 626 -18.83 14.68 -8.92
N ASN A 627 -19.70 14.91 -9.91
CA ASN A 627 -20.33 16.21 -10.14
C ASN A 627 -19.34 17.39 -10.35
N VAL A 628 -18.13 17.09 -10.78
CA VAL A 628 -17.14 18.11 -11.19
C VAL A 628 -17.25 18.39 -12.68
N PHE A 629 -17.35 17.34 -13.48
CA PHE A 629 -17.51 17.40 -14.92
C PHE A 629 -18.89 16.91 -15.35
N SER A 630 -19.32 17.29 -16.53
CA SER A 630 -20.60 16.86 -17.10
C SER A 630 -20.37 15.72 -18.10
N PRO A 631 -20.75 14.45 -17.80
CA PRO A 631 -20.69 13.37 -18.76
C PRO A 631 -21.46 13.65 -20.06
N ALA A 632 -22.59 14.39 -19.97
CA ALA A 632 -23.41 14.75 -21.15
C ALA A 632 -22.67 15.66 -22.13
N GLN A 633 -21.67 16.42 -21.69
CA GLN A 633 -20.86 17.31 -22.54
C GLN A 633 -19.56 16.64 -23.01
N ALA A 634 -19.28 15.45 -22.55
CA ALA A 634 -18.06 14.73 -22.89
C ALA A 634 -18.10 14.22 -24.34
N LYS A 635 -16.97 14.37 -25.02
CA LYS A 635 -16.76 13.81 -26.36
C LYS A 635 -15.55 12.88 -26.28
N VAL A 636 -15.80 11.58 -26.17
CA VAL A 636 -14.76 10.55 -26.17
C VAL A 636 -14.00 10.60 -27.50
N LYS A 637 -12.70 10.46 -27.44
CA LYS A 637 -11.77 10.63 -28.56
C LYS A 637 -11.05 9.34 -28.92
N GLY A 638 -9.99 9.00 -28.23
CA GLY A 638 -9.17 7.82 -28.48
C GLY A 638 -8.38 7.43 -27.23
N ALA A 639 -7.70 6.30 -27.24
CA ALA A 639 -6.99 5.82 -26.07
C ALA A 639 -5.82 6.77 -25.69
N LEU A 640 -5.65 6.98 -24.39
CA LEU A 640 -4.51 7.71 -23.83
C LEU A 640 -3.19 7.07 -24.26
N LEU A 641 -3.13 5.73 -24.21
CA LEU A 641 -1.96 4.96 -24.59
C LEU A 641 -1.57 5.21 -26.06
N ASP A 642 -2.55 5.23 -26.98
CA ASP A 642 -2.27 5.47 -28.39
C ASP A 642 -1.68 6.88 -28.59
N LEU A 643 -2.23 7.91 -27.94
CA LEU A 643 -1.66 9.25 -27.99
C LEU A 643 -0.18 9.27 -27.55
N PHE A 644 0.15 8.58 -26.45
CA PHE A 644 1.50 8.53 -25.92
C PHE A 644 2.45 7.80 -26.87
N VAL A 645 2.05 6.63 -27.34
CA VAL A 645 2.84 5.80 -28.30
C VAL A 645 3.04 6.54 -29.62
N ASP A 646 2.02 7.17 -30.15
CA ASP A 646 2.09 7.93 -31.42
C ASP A 646 3.08 9.10 -31.32
N ALA A 647 3.09 9.81 -30.19
CA ALA A 647 4.04 10.90 -29.96
C ALA A 647 5.50 10.42 -29.98
N LEU A 648 5.79 9.32 -29.29
CA LEU A 648 7.13 8.71 -29.27
C LEU A 648 7.56 8.20 -30.65
N LYS A 649 6.66 7.54 -31.38
CA LYS A 649 6.91 7.08 -32.74
C LYS A 649 7.14 8.24 -33.73
N ALA A 650 6.41 9.34 -33.54
CA ALA A 650 6.59 10.54 -34.37
C ALA A 650 7.99 11.18 -34.13
N ASP A 651 8.43 11.27 -32.89
CA ASP A 651 9.78 11.73 -32.55
C ASP A 651 10.83 10.80 -33.16
N MET A 652 10.67 9.49 -33.01
CA MET A 652 11.58 8.49 -33.59
C MET A 652 11.64 8.59 -35.10
N ALA A 653 10.51 8.74 -35.79
CA ALA A 653 10.47 8.90 -37.25
C ALA A 653 11.13 10.20 -37.72
N ALA A 654 11.12 11.24 -36.87
CA ALA A 654 11.80 12.50 -37.12
C ALA A 654 13.30 12.47 -36.71
N GLY A 655 13.83 11.33 -36.27
CA GLY A 655 15.20 11.20 -35.78
C GLY A 655 15.46 11.94 -34.45
N LYS A 656 14.43 12.20 -33.70
CA LYS A 656 14.49 12.95 -32.43
C LYS A 656 14.50 12.00 -31.23
N VAL A 657 15.17 12.45 -30.16
CA VAL A 657 15.10 11.85 -28.84
C VAL A 657 14.09 12.65 -28.02
N THR A 658 13.04 12.00 -27.53
CA THR A 658 12.03 12.66 -26.67
C THR A 658 12.69 13.15 -25.39
N GLN A 659 12.57 14.45 -25.10
CA GLN A 659 13.20 15.06 -23.94
C GLN A 659 12.34 14.82 -22.69
N VAL A 660 13.00 14.50 -21.58
CA VAL A 660 12.35 14.49 -20.26
C VAL A 660 12.07 15.94 -19.88
N PRO A 661 10.79 16.36 -19.73
CA PRO A 661 10.48 17.73 -19.36
C PRO A 661 11.03 18.09 -17.99
N VAL A 662 11.39 19.35 -17.81
CA VAL A 662 11.67 19.89 -16.49
C VAL A 662 10.37 20.18 -15.75
N VAL A 663 10.40 20.08 -14.44
CA VAL A 663 9.34 20.59 -13.56
C VAL A 663 9.42 22.11 -13.62
N ASP A 664 8.34 22.76 -14.08
CA ASP A 664 8.30 24.22 -14.38
C ASP A 664 7.52 25.05 -13.36
N GLY A 665 7.07 24.42 -12.27
CA GLY A 665 6.37 25.10 -11.19
C GLY A 665 4.89 25.37 -11.49
N ARG A 666 4.29 24.64 -12.43
CA ARG A 666 2.84 24.76 -12.71
C ARG A 666 1.99 24.26 -11.54
N ILE A 667 2.53 23.40 -10.70
CA ILE A 667 1.90 22.92 -9.46
C ILE A 667 2.82 23.25 -8.29
N LYS A 668 2.35 24.10 -7.38
CA LYS A 668 3.18 24.57 -6.26
C LYS A 668 2.51 24.31 -4.92
N LYS A 669 3.16 23.55 -4.05
CA LYS A 669 2.79 23.46 -2.65
C LYS A 669 3.35 24.70 -1.91
N VAL A 670 2.48 25.36 -1.13
CA VAL A 670 2.80 26.50 -0.28
C VAL A 670 2.26 26.19 1.13
N GLY A 671 3.09 26.30 2.16
CA GLY A 671 2.70 25.96 3.53
C GLY A 671 3.00 24.52 3.91
#